data_db84f661480e69a026d5b08ccb63fa22
#
_entry.id   db84f661480e69a026d5b08ccb63fa22
#
_cell.length_a   1.000
_cell.length_b   1.000
_cell.length_c   1.000
_cell.angle_alpha   90.00
_cell.angle_beta   90.00
_cell.angle_gamma   90.00
#
_symmetry.space_group_name_H-M   'P 1'
#
loop_
_entity.id
_entity.type
_entity.pdbx_description
1 polymer ?
#
loop_
_entity_poly.entity_id
_entity_poly.type
_entity_poly.pdbx_seq_one_letter_code
_entity_poly.pdbx_strand_id
1 'polypeptide(L)'
;STVQAHVGNTSNSKGNAILVNDGGAFETASDPFNIGQDGRGGVFCVASGATATFAGNVNLGRANDDAVAPEKGENRLVAAGGHVTLKWNLYVGGRPCAPSNRVVVTAGGTLDAQKIELGSGTPKEGMRVGSSFNTLDVSDGGAVTAAVWIAAAGREGADAPRGNVFTVGTNGSFCARGPMLYVGRAGVGNGMRVLSAAAFDASAASTLIGEEAWSTNNYLEASDTDTMTFKDLSCGLHGGGCRATFTHVTNLVVENLFRCGVWGSNNTVTVMGTRRLEARTLSCGHAGGSGNRMTLGVSEALEVPDGGIYVGYGAEAAQAGDTHASDDCHIRIVGCGEGRLAFNPLKKLNVGSWGAGCSFTLDHIEMHLQSVTFPEPPPGRLAAFTYAIGGNSLVESAGNLNVVSSNGLRVVVRGKGTQWTHGHEGVNDGYVNVGTRAANNHFAVEDGATMFCGDSTMALGDAGASSLTVGDGATLSLYRFRVNGSTNAVVISNGTLVVREEFSFPSTLSVVRRAEGNRLVFHGAQPRLEFRRAGGRVMLGANEHGDSPKRDTTLFFDVPEDGWTQPAVEASGSDGEIVIAKTTRLEADVKAFSAAGGGGVMLMRAAKRVAVDDLDELGAALPSGSFLQLRDSGRELWLRVPNTGGTLLLVR
;
A
#
# COMPACT_ATOMS: atom_id res chain seq x y z
N SER A 1 30.94 25.28 -44.59
CA SER A 1 31.30 25.96 -43.33
C SER A 1 30.05 26.12 -42.50
N THR A 2 30.00 25.47 -41.36
CA THR A 2 28.92 25.64 -40.40
C THR A 2 29.06 27.02 -39.74
N VAL A 3 28.25 27.97 -40.16
CA VAL A 3 28.18 29.29 -39.50
C VAL A 3 27.31 29.10 -38.24
N GLN A 4 27.93 29.20 -37.08
CA GLN A 4 27.18 29.21 -35.82
C GLN A 4 26.60 30.61 -35.60
N ALA A 5 25.35 30.71 -35.21
CA ALA A 5 24.72 31.96 -34.82
C ALA A 5 24.65 32.05 -33.28
N HIS A 6 24.93 33.22 -32.74
CA HIS A 6 25.08 33.45 -31.30
C HIS A 6 24.37 34.70 -30.84
N VAL A 7 23.79 34.67 -29.60
CA VAL A 7 23.38 35.83 -28.85
C VAL A 7 24.25 35.88 -27.59
N GLY A 8 25.24 36.80 -27.56
CA GLY A 8 26.18 36.94 -26.45
C GLY A 8 27.22 35.83 -26.43
N ASN A 9 28.26 35.94 -27.25
CA ASN A 9 29.22 34.84 -27.52
C ASN A 9 30.52 34.93 -26.68
N THR A 10 30.71 35.98 -25.90
CA THR A 10 31.97 36.17 -25.14
C THR A 10 31.71 36.33 -23.65
N SER A 11 32.71 36.03 -22.82
CA SER A 11 32.64 36.17 -21.37
C SER A 11 32.29 37.61 -20.89
N ASN A 12 32.52 38.60 -21.72
CA ASN A 12 32.20 40.02 -21.46
C ASN A 12 30.81 40.40 -21.98
N SER A 13 30.09 39.50 -22.68
CA SER A 13 28.75 39.77 -23.21
C SER A 13 27.73 39.67 -22.10
N LYS A 14 27.05 40.79 -21.80
CA LYS A 14 25.99 40.89 -20.78
C LYS A 14 24.73 41.48 -21.39
N GLY A 15 23.57 40.83 -21.15
CA GLY A 15 22.27 41.38 -21.50
C GLY A 15 21.99 41.56 -23.00
N ASN A 16 22.62 40.77 -23.87
CA ASN A 16 22.32 40.80 -25.31
C ASN A 16 20.92 40.22 -25.58
N ALA A 17 20.14 40.85 -26.46
CA ALA A 17 18.79 40.39 -26.77
C ALA A 17 18.53 40.34 -28.30
N ILE A 18 17.76 39.35 -28.70
CA ILE A 18 17.04 39.30 -29.98
C ILE A 18 15.55 39.27 -29.63
N LEU A 19 14.80 40.22 -30.19
CA LEU A 19 13.35 40.28 -30.12
C LEU A 19 12.75 40.11 -31.49
N VAL A 20 11.98 39.07 -31.67
CA VAL A 20 11.15 38.83 -32.88
C VAL A 20 9.77 39.37 -32.57
N ASN A 21 9.47 40.56 -33.15
CA ASN A 21 8.23 41.31 -32.87
C ASN A 21 7.05 40.77 -33.67
N ASP A 22 5.87 41.28 -33.36
CA ASP A 22 4.56 40.96 -33.92
C ASP A 22 4.60 40.78 -35.46
N GLY A 23 4.13 39.62 -35.92
CA GLY A 23 4.19 39.24 -37.33
C GLY A 23 5.56 38.95 -37.89
N GLY A 24 6.63 39.10 -37.11
CA GLY A 24 7.99 38.79 -37.50
C GLY A 24 8.29 37.29 -37.63
N ALA A 25 9.16 36.95 -38.57
CA ALA A 25 9.67 35.57 -38.70
C ALA A 25 11.20 35.55 -38.52
N PHE A 26 11.66 34.63 -37.70
CA PHE A 26 13.09 34.32 -37.54
C PHE A 26 13.36 32.89 -37.95
N GLU A 27 14.30 32.72 -38.87
CA GLU A 27 14.70 31.38 -39.28
C GLU A 27 16.24 31.26 -39.22
N THR A 28 16.72 30.10 -38.79
CA THR A 28 18.15 29.80 -38.85
C THR A 28 18.40 28.41 -39.42
N ALA A 29 19.33 28.33 -40.34
CA ALA A 29 19.89 27.08 -40.86
C ALA A 29 21.10 26.61 -40.06
N SER A 30 21.60 27.41 -39.10
CA SER A 30 22.79 27.07 -38.33
C SER A 30 22.53 25.99 -37.28
N ASP A 31 23.49 25.12 -37.07
CA ASP A 31 23.51 24.14 -35.99
C ASP A 31 24.90 24.21 -35.31
N PRO A 32 24.98 24.52 -34.03
CA PRO A 32 23.92 24.93 -33.14
C PRO A 32 23.64 26.46 -33.12
N PHE A 33 22.46 26.86 -32.68
CA PHE A 33 22.14 28.24 -32.28
C PHE A 33 22.38 28.39 -30.77
N ASN A 34 23.22 29.38 -30.40
CA ASN A 34 23.59 29.55 -28.98
C ASN A 34 23.05 30.87 -28.40
N ILE A 35 22.37 30.81 -27.26
CA ILE A 35 21.91 31.94 -26.46
C ILE A 35 22.78 31.98 -25.22
N GLY A 36 23.65 33.00 -25.07
CA GLY A 36 24.57 33.11 -23.95
C GLY A 36 25.70 32.05 -23.97
N GLN A 37 26.32 31.82 -25.13
CA GLN A 37 27.56 31.04 -25.17
C GLN A 37 28.66 31.87 -24.51
N ASP A 38 29.22 31.37 -23.40
CA ASP A 38 30.21 32.09 -22.57
C ASP A 38 29.76 33.46 -22.02
N GLY A 39 28.51 33.89 -22.27
CA GLY A 39 27.93 35.14 -21.82
C GLY A 39 26.84 34.97 -20.75
N ARG A 40 26.43 36.08 -20.11
CA ARG A 40 25.39 36.10 -19.08
C ARG A 40 24.21 36.97 -19.52
N GLY A 41 22.98 36.51 -19.22
CA GLY A 41 21.77 37.31 -19.43
C GLY A 41 21.39 37.50 -20.89
N GLY A 42 21.82 36.60 -21.80
CA GLY A 42 21.35 36.59 -23.17
C GLY A 42 19.87 36.27 -23.26
N VAL A 43 19.11 37.05 -24.07
CA VAL A 43 17.67 36.87 -24.23
C VAL A 43 17.32 36.65 -25.70
N PHE A 44 16.52 35.61 -25.98
CA PHE A 44 15.82 35.43 -27.25
C PHE A 44 14.32 35.42 -26.96
N CYS A 45 13.59 36.39 -27.49
CA CYS A 45 12.16 36.56 -27.22
C CYS A 45 11.36 36.54 -28.54
N VAL A 46 10.29 35.77 -28.58
CA VAL A 46 9.32 35.70 -29.68
C VAL A 46 7.98 36.22 -29.16
N ALA A 47 7.60 37.40 -29.65
CA ALA A 47 6.39 38.12 -29.22
C ALA A 47 5.13 37.52 -29.90
N SER A 48 3.98 38.07 -29.53
CA SER A 48 2.68 37.65 -30.06
C SER A 48 2.65 37.75 -31.59
N GLY A 49 2.10 36.72 -32.23
CA GLY A 49 2.00 36.64 -33.68
C GLY A 49 3.31 36.40 -34.44
N ALA A 50 4.45 36.40 -33.75
CA ALA A 50 5.75 36.11 -34.34
C ALA A 50 6.09 34.61 -34.34
N THR A 51 6.99 34.22 -35.24
CA THR A 51 7.46 32.85 -35.35
C THR A 51 9.00 32.76 -35.31
N ALA A 52 9.53 31.72 -34.68
CA ALA A 52 10.95 31.39 -34.76
C ALA A 52 11.14 29.90 -35.07
N THR A 53 11.89 29.61 -36.14
CA THR A 53 12.20 28.24 -36.55
C THR A 53 13.69 28.00 -36.51
N PHE A 54 14.11 26.99 -35.77
CA PHE A 54 15.49 26.56 -35.66
C PHE A 54 15.66 25.22 -36.35
N ALA A 55 16.52 25.19 -37.41
CA ALA A 55 16.77 23.97 -38.16
C ALA A 55 17.69 22.98 -37.44
N GLY A 56 18.46 23.48 -36.43
CA GLY A 56 19.38 22.69 -35.62
C GLY A 56 19.08 22.73 -34.14
N ASN A 57 20.07 22.31 -33.36
CA ASN A 57 19.97 22.38 -31.88
C ASN A 57 20.05 23.82 -31.39
N VAL A 58 19.35 24.11 -30.26
CA VAL A 58 19.47 25.38 -29.54
C VAL A 58 20.10 25.11 -28.18
N ASN A 59 21.18 25.84 -27.88
CA ASN A 59 21.83 25.80 -26.58
C ASN A 59 21.54 27.11 -25.83
N LEU A 60 20.97 26.98 -24.63
CA LEU A 60 20.75 28.08 -23.73
C LEU A 60 21.75 27.98 -22.57
N GLY A 61 22.71 28.91 -22.51
CA GLY A 61 23.77 28.91 -21.51
C GLY A 61 24.81 27.79 -21.72
N ARG A 62 25.48 27.77 -22.87
CA ARG A 62 26.56 26.84 -23.11
C ARG A 62 27.90 27.49 -22.76
N ALA A 63 28.70 26.87 -21.90
CA ALA A 63 30.09 27.27 -21.68
C ALA A 63 31.04 26.46 -22.60
N ASN A 64 32.08 27.11 -23.18
CA ASN A 64 33.09 26.42 -23.98
C ASN A 64 34.26 25.94 -23.11
N ASP A 65 34.53 26.59 -22.00
CA ASP A 65 35.63 26.29 -21.11
C ASP A 65 35.25 25.31 -20.00
N ASP A 66 36.20 24.49 -19.61
CA ASP A 66 36.07 23.47 -18.59
C ASP A 66 36.08 24.06 -17.14
N ALA A 67 36.23 25.40 -17.02
CA ALA A 67 36.24 26.09 -15.75
C ALA A 67 34.82 26.43 -15.27
N VAL A 68 34.57 26.21 -14.01
CA VAL A 68 33.31 26.59 -13.33
C VAL A 68 33.25 28.12 -13.33
N ALA A 69 32.33 28.67 -14.12
CA ALA A 69 32.08 30.10 -14.14
C ALA A 69 30.60 30.37 -13.81
N PRO A 70 30.25 30.52 -12.54
CA PRO A 70 28.86 30.78 -12.11
C PRO A 70 28.26 32.03 -12.73
N GLU A 71 29.09 32.92 -13.24
CA GLU A 71 28.68 34.14 -13.92
C GLU A 71 28.15 33.97 -15.34
N LYS A 72 28.22 32.75 -15.93
CA LYS A 72 27.81 32.46 -17.32
C LYS A 72 26.34 32.03 -17.50
N GLY A 73 25.48 32.24 -16.49
CA GLY A 73 24.09 31.84 -16.47
C GLY A 73 23.08 32.96 -16.79
N GLU A 74 21.85 32.75 -16.34
CA GLU A 74 20.71 33.70 -16.42
C GLU A 74 20.22 33.97 -17.87
N ASN A 75 20.54 33.10 -18.82
CA ASN A 75 20.08 33.26 -20.20
C ASN A 75 18.61 32.82 -20.34
N ARG A 76 17.89 33.45 -21.29
CA ARG A 76 16.45 33.23 -21.43
C ARG A 76 16.05 32.96 -22.88
N LEU A 77 15.16 31.98 -23.05
CA LEU A 77 14.33 31.77 -24.25
C LEU A 77 12.88 32.03 -23.83
N VAL A 78 12.19 32.96 -24.53
CA VAL A 78 10.84 33.39 -24.17
C VAL A 78 9.94 33.29 -25.40
N ALA A 79 8.86 32.53 -25.32
CA ALA A 79 7.75 32.51 -26.25
C ALA A 79 6.54 33.20 -25.58
N ALA A 80 6.38 34.49 -25.81
CA ALA A 80 5.31 35.31 -25.22
C ALA A 80 4.22 35.57 -26.29
N GLY A 81 3.31 34.64 -26.45
CA GLY A 81 2.29 34.67 -27.49
C GLY A 81 2.82 34.32 -28.89
N GLY A 82 4.09 34.05 -29.03
CA GLY A 82 4.72 33.66 -30.30
C GLY A 82 4.97 32.14 -30.38
N HIS A 83 5.33 31.67 -31.57
CA HIS A 83 5.55 30.26 -31.84
C HIS A 83 7.04 29.96 -32.04
N VAL A 84 7.57 29.05 -31.26
CA VAL A 84 8.97 28.58 -31.36
C VAL A 84 8.96 27.11 -31.79
N THR A 85 9.62 26.80 -32.91
CA THR A 85 9.77 25.45 -33.42
C THR A 85 11.26 25.07 -33.53
N LEU A 86 11.66 24.01 -32.86
CA LEU A 86 12.99 23.44 -32.99
C LEU A 86 12.88 22.08 -33.70
N LYS A 87 13.52 21.95 -34.83
CA LYS A 87 13.58 20.64 -35.55
C LYS A 87 14.35 19.58 -34.78
N TRP A 88 15.17 20.00 -33.80
CA TRP A 88 16.01 19.13 -32.96
C TRP A 88 15.81 19.46 -31.45
N ASN A 89 16.90 19.50 -30.69
CA ASN A 89 16.87 19.57 -29.24
C ASN A 89 17.12 21.00 -28.70
N LEU A 90 16.51 21.30 -27.58
CA LEU A 90 16.83 22.44 -26.74
C LEU A 90 17.62 21.96 -25.51
N TYR A 91 18.84 22.43 -25.39
CA TYR A 91 19.71 22.18 -24.24
C TYR A 91 19.74 23.42 -23.35
N VAL A 92 19.21 23.31 -22.12
CA VAL A 92 19.15 24.38 -21.13
C VAL A 92 20.20 24.11 -20.06
N GLY A 93 21.26 24.95 -20.02
CA GLY A 93 22.41 24.69 -19.17
C GLY A 93 23.26 23.50 -19.71
N GLY A 94 23.55 23.48 -21.01
CA GLY A 94 24.09 22.31 -21.73
C GLY A 94 25.57 21.98 -21.46
N ARG A 95 26.26 22.62 -20.51
CA ARG A 95 27.62 22.27 -20.03
C ARG A 95 27.77 22.67 -18.56
N PRO A 96 28.74 22.12 -17.85
CA PRO A 96 28.77 22.09 -16.39
C PRO A 96 28.75 23.43 -15.63
N CYS A 97 28.70 24.55 -16.30
CA CYS A 97 28.96 25.84 -15.65
C CYS A 97 27.94 26.94 -15.93
N ALA A 98 26.81 26.65 -16.55
CA ALA A 98 25.81 27.68 -16.86
C ALA A 98 24.52 27.48 -16.05
N PRO A 99 24.49 27.88 -14.77
CA PRO A 99 23.30 27.74 -13.93
C PRO A 99 22.24 28.80 -14.24
N SER A 100 21.01 28.57 -13.74
CA SER A 100 19.93 29.57 -13.69
C SER A 100 19.43 30.05 -15.07
N ASN A 101 19.55 29.22 -16.12
CA ASN A 101 18.94 29.55 -17.39
C ASN A 101 17.44 29.26 -17.37
N ARG A 102 16.67 30.04 -18.13
CA ARG A 102 15.22 29.97 -18.07
C ARG A 102 14.56 29.91 -19.43
N VAL A 103 13.68 28.95 -19.64
CA VAL A 103 12.74 28.92 -20.76
C VAL A 103 11.36 29.32 -20.24
N VAL A 104 10.68 30.23 -20.93
CA VAL A 104 9.34 30.73 -20.56
C VAL A 104 8.44 30.62 -21.76
N VAL A 105 7.30 29.95 -21.62
CA VAL A 105 6.25 29.85 -22.63
C VAL A 105 4.96 30.36 -21.99
N THR A 106 4.48 31.50 -22.46
CA THR A 106 3.38 32.22 -21.80
C THR A 106 2.54 33.01 -22.80
N ALA A 107 1.43 33.59 -22.33
CA ALA A 107 0.53 34.43 -23.13
C ALA A 107 0.05 33.77 -24.43
N GLY A 108 -0.25 32.47 -24.40
CA GLY A 108 -0.64 31.71 -25.59
C GLY A 108 0.52 31.32 -26.52
N GLY A 109 1.76 31.52 -26.11
CA GLY A 109 2.94 31.12 -26.87
C GLY A 109 3.09 29.59 -26.95
N THR A 110 3.81 29.10 -27.96
CA THR A 110 4.08 27.67 -28.12
C THR A 110 5.56 27.38 -28.29
N LEU A 111 5.99 26.23 -27.75
CA LEU A 111 7.32 25.67 -27.97
C LEU A 111 7.19 24.22 -28.40
N ASP A 112 7.58 23.94 -29.62
CA ASP A 112 7.65 22.58 -30.19
C ASP A 112 9.11 22.18 -30.38
N ALA A 113 9.55 21.07 -29.77
CA ALA A 113 10.89 20.55 -29.88
C ALA A 113 10.87 19.01 -29.88
N GLN A 114 11.88 18.38 -30.47
CA GLN A 114 12.01 16.92 -30.32
C GLN A 114 12.30 16.54 -28.87
N LYS A 115 13.23 17.28 -28.24
CA LYS A 115 13.61 17.07 -26.86
C LYS A 115 14.05 18.36 -26.19
N ILE A 116 13.71 18.54 -24.91
CA ILE A 116 14.20 19.59 -24.04
C ILE A 116 14.99 18.94 -22.90
N GLU A 117 16.24 19.31 -22.75
CA GLU A 117 17.10 18.83 -21.65
C GLU A 117 17.41 20.01 -20.70
N LEU A 118 16.98 19.89 -19.44
CA LEU A 118 17.31 20.82 -18.37
C LEU A 118 18.50 20.29 -17.58
N GLY A 119 19.58 21.05 -17.47
CA GLY A 119 20.75 20.66 -16.71
C GLY A 119 21.52 19.50 -17.33
N SER A 120 21.55 19.41 -18.65
CA SER A 120 22.30 18.40 -19.35
C SER A 120 23.78 18.79 -19.48
N GLY A 121 24.60 18.28 -18.61
CA GLY A 121 26.05 18.26 -18.87
C GLY A 121 26.42 16.94 -19.53
N THR A 122 26.84 16.91 -20.81
CA THR A 122 27.55 15.76 -21.30
C THR A 122 28.90 15.67 -20.58
N PRO A 123 29.15 14.66 -19.76
CA PRO A 123 30.44 14.52 -19.11
C PRO A 123 31.48 14.24 -20.19
N LYS A 124 32.30 15.23 -20.56
CA LYS A 124 33.62 14.95 -21.13
C LYS A 124 34.46 14.38 -20.00
N GLU A 125 35.32 13.43 -20.35
CA GLU A 125 36.29 12.87 -19.41
C GLU A 125 37.04 14.00 -18.71
N GLY A 126 36.92 14.09 -17.36
CA GLY A 126 37.53 15.14 -16.53
C GLY A 126 36.63 16.31 -16.10
N MET A 127 35.41 16.48 -16.64
CA MET A 127 34.47 17.52 -16.20
C MET A 127 33.52 17.06 -15.11
N ARG A 128 33.39 17.81 -14.04
CA ARG A 128 32.79 17.37 -12.76
C ARG A 128 31.48 18.02 -12.35
N VAL A 129 30.97 19.05 -13.05
CA VAL A 129 29.84 19.84 -12.52
C VAL A 129 28.64 19.79 -13.47
N GLY A 130 27.51 19.27 -12.97
CA GLY A 130 26.23 19.34 -13.64
C GLY A 130 25.64 20.77 -13.59
N SER A 131 24.90 21.17 -14.63
CA SER A 131 24.21 22.46 -14.65
C SER A 131 22.98 22.42 -13.75
N SER A 132 22.89 23.39 -12.84
CA SER A 132 21.89 23.45 -11.79
C SER A 132 20.97 24.67 -11.93
N PHE A 133 19.78 24.60 -11.29
CA PHE A 133 18.83 25.70 -11.17
C PHE A 133 18.30 26.22 -12.53
N ASN A 134 18.26 25.40 -13.55
CA ASN A 134 17.60 25.76 -14.81
C ASN A 134 16.10 25.51 -14.73
N THR A 135 15.32 26.38 -15.39
CA THR A 135 13.86 26.26 -15.37
C THR A 135 13.24 26.22 -16.77
N LEU A 136 12.13 25.49 -16.88
CA LEU A 136 11.18 25.57 -17.97
C LEU A 136 9.82 25.89 -17.34
N ASP A 137 9.29 27.07 -17.66
CA ASP A 137 8.01 27.54 -17.12
C ASP A 137 6.99 27.72 -18.26
N VAL A 138 5.83 27.09 -18.11
CA VAL A 138 4.70 27.12 -19.06
C VAL A 138 3.47 27.62 -18.33
N SER A 139 2.88 28.74 -18.76
CA SER A 139 1.73 29.35 -18.09
C SER A 139 0.87 30.19 -19.04
N ASP A 140 -0.25 30.68 -18.56
CA ASP A 140 -1.11 31.67 -19.23
C ASP A 140 -1.46 31.30 -20.68
N GLY A 141 -1.93 30.08 -20.90
CA GLY A 141 -2.24 29.57 -22.23
C GLY A 141 -1.04 29.11 -23.04
N GLY A 142 0.17 29.17 -22.48
CA GLY A 142 1.36 28.64 -23.11
C GLY A 142 1.30 27.12 -23.27
N ALA A 143 1.91 26.62 -24.35
CA ALA A 143 1.91 25.18 -24.63
C ALA A 143 3.31 24.67 -25.02
N VAL A 144 3.69 23.52 -24.49
CA VAL A 144 4.94 22.83 -24.83
C VAL A 144 4.64 21.43 -25.33
N THR A 145 5.24 21.08 -26.48
CA THR A 145 5.25 19.72 -27.03
C THR A 145 6.68 19.24 -27.18
N ALA A 146 7.15 18.32 -26.34
CA ALA A 146 8.52 17.82 -26.37
C ALA A 146 8.69 16.53 -25.54
N ALA A 147 9.78 15.76 -25.78
CA ALA A 147 10.34 14.89 -24.76
C ALA A 147 11.10 15.77 -23.75
N VAL A 148 10.84 15.65 -22.46
CA VAL A 148 11.50 16.47 -21.43
C VAL A 148 12.38 15.59 -20.54
N TRP A 149 13.66 15.97 -20.43
CA TRP A 149 14.65 15.29 -19.58
C TRP A 149 15.23 16.28 -18.59
N ILE A 150 14.90 16.14 -17.31
CA ILE A 150 15.40 17.00 -16.24
C ILE A 150 16.61 16.31 -15.61
N ALA A 151 17.74 17.04 -15.50
CA ALA A 151 19.02 16.50 -15.08
C ALA A 151 19.43 15.26 -15.89
N ALA A 152 19.45 15.41 -17.22
CA ALA A 152 19.61 14.32 -18.18
C ALA A 152 20.96 13.60 -18.09
N ALA A 153 22.01 14.25 -17.60
CA ALA A 153 23.33 13.67 -17.42
C ALA A 153 24.02 14.26 -16.18
N GLY A 154 24.67 13.42 -15.40
CA GLY A 154 25.40 13.77 -14.20
C GLY A 154 26.28 12.60 -13.76
N ARG A 155 27.15 12.86 -12.79
CA ARG A 155 27.93 11.84 -12.09
C ARG A 155 27.52 11.82 -10.62
N GLU A 156 27.77 10.72 -9.96
CA GLU A 156 27.60 10.57 -8.54
C GLU A 156 28.41 11.61 -7.76
N GLY A 157 27.83 12.16 -6.70
CA GLY A 157 28.51 13.05 -5.74
C GLY A 157 28.10 14.51 -5.78
N ALA A 158 29.00 15.39 -5.34
CA ALA A 158 28.75 16.82 -5.17
C ALA A 158 28.42 17.55 -6.49
N ASP A 159 28.79 17.00 -7.59
CA ASP A 159 28.69 17.57 -8.93
C ASP A 159 27.39 17.16 -9.67
N ALA A 160 26.48 16.45 -9.01
CA ALA A 160 25.20 16.09 -9.58
C ALA A 160 24.33 17.34 -9.88
N PRO A 161 23.65 17.43 -11.03
CA PRO A 161 22.73 18.53 -11.32
C PRO A 161 21.64 18.67 -10.26
N ARG A 162 21.39 19.90 -9.79
CA ARG A 162 20.45 20.16 -8.69
C ARG A 162 19.47 21.26 -9.03
N GLY A 163 18.25 21.14 -8.49
CA GLY A 163 17.27 22.22 -8.52
C GLY A 163 16.82 22.63 -9.92
N ASN A 164 16.97 21.76 -10.93
CA ASN A 164 16.36 21.99 -12.23
C ASN A 164 14.87 21.70 -12.14
N VAL A 165 14.03 22.61 -12.63
CA VAL A 165 12.57 22.51 -12.47
C VAL A 165 11.85 22.75 -13.78
N PHE A 166 10.92 21.86 -14.11
CA PHE A 166 9.91 22.08 -15.14
C PHE A 166 8.56 22.38 -14.47
N THR A 167 7.96 23.53 -14.78
CA THR A 167 6.67 23.93 -14.27
C THR A 167 5.65 24.06 -15.40
N VAL A 168 4.53 23.37 -15.30
CA VAL A 168 3.32 23.63 -16.06
C VAL A 168 2.34 24.31 -15.10
N GLY A 169 2.29 25.63 -15.19
CA GLY A 169 1.49 26.48 -14.30
C GLY A 169 0.10 26.74 -14.83
N THR A 170 -0.56 27.76 -14.25
CA THR A 170 -1.94 28.11 -14.52
C THR A 170 -2.24 28.26 -15.99
N ASN A 171 -3.25 27.54 -16.49
CA ASN A 171 -3.66 27.50 -17.89
C ASN A 171 -2.56 27.08 -18.89
N GLY A 172 -1.41 26.62 -18.41
CA GLY A 172 -0.36 26.05 -19.25
C GLY A 172 -0.74 24.65 -19.73
N SER A 173 -0.15 24.22 -20.86
CA SER A 173 -0.36 22.90 -21.41
C SER A 173 0.95 22.20 -21.74
N PHE A 174 1.01 20.89 -21.50
CA PHE A 174 2.14 20.04 -21.86
C PHE A 174 1.65 18.77 -22.54
N CYS A 175 2.31 18.44 -23.66
CA CYS A 175 2.14 17.17 -24.37
C CYS A 175 3.52 16.51 -24.55
N ALA A 176 3.72 15.34 -23.96
CA ALA A 176 4.96 14.60 -24.10
C ALA A 176 5.12 14.02 -25.50
N ARG A 177 6.30 14.24 -26.10
CA ARG A 177 6.70 13.62 -27.34
C ARG A 177 7.82 12.62 -27.09
N GLY A 178 7.70 11.42 -27.63
CA GLY A 178 8.71 10.37 -27.47
C GLY A 178 8.53 9.51 -26.23
N PRO A 179 9.35 8.46 -26.07
CA PRO A 179 9.04 7.35 -25.17
C PRO A 179 9.33 7.63 -23.68
N MET A 180 10.07 8.69 -23.36
CA MET A 180 10.57 8.92 -22.00
C MET A 180 10.43 10.37 -21.55
N LEU A 181 9.95 10.54 -20.31
CA LEU A 181 9.96 11.78 -19.53
C LEU A 181 10.78 11.53 -18.25
N TYR A 182 11.90 12.21 -18.09
CA TYR A 182 12.75 12.04 -16.91
C TYR A 182 12.65 13.22 -15.96
N VAL A 183 12.47 12.95 -14.68
CA VAL A 183 12.54 13.93 -13.59
C VAL A 183 13.73 13.56 -12.70
N GLY A 184 14.84 14.26 -12.87
CA GLY A 184 16.08 13.97 -12.16
C GLY A 184 16.70 12.63 -12.61
N ARG A 185 16.98 12.47 -13.92
CA ARG A 185 17.59 11.26 -14.45
C ARG A 185 18.88 10.91 -13.74
N ALA A 186 19.79 11.86 -13.62
CA ALA A 186 21.10 11.69 -13.01
C ALA A 186 21.45 12.85 -12.04
N GLY A 187 20.47 13.32 -11.27
CA GLY A 187 20.64 14.49 -10.41
C GLY A 187 19.86 14.44 -9.11
N VAL A 188 20.09 15.41 -8.23
CA VAL A 188 19.53 15.45 -6.88
C VAL A 188 18.60 16.66 -6.71
N GLY A 189 17.39 16.44 -6.15
CA GLY A 189 16.46 17.53 -5.84
C GLY A 189 15.94 18.29 -7.07
N ASN A 190 15.85 17.62 -8.21
CA ASN A 190 15.25 18.17 -9.42
C ASN A 190 13.75 17.89 -9.43
N GLY A 191 12.96 18.73 -10.08
CA GLY A 191 11.54 18.65 -9.98
C GLY A 191 10.72 18.91 -11.22
N MET A 192 9.50 18.44 -11.16
CA MET A 192 8.43 18.78 -12.08
C MET A 192 7.24 19.25 -11.27
N ARG A 193 6.61 20.37 -11.68
CA ARG A 193 5.41 20.92 -11.07
C ARG A 193 4.32 21.10 -12.09
N VAL A 194 3.12 20.67 -11.75
CA VAL A 194 1.90 20.82 -12.58
C VAL A 194 0.85 21.48 -11.70
N LEU A 195 0.62 22.78 -11.90
CA LEU A 195 -0.13 23.62 -10.98
C LEU A 195 -1.27 24.32 -11.72
N SER A 196 -2.51 23.88 -11.53
CA SER A 196 -3.69 24.43 -12.22
C SER A 196 -3.52 24.45 -13.75
N ALA A 197 -2.89 23.41 -14.29
CA ALA A 197 -2.63 23.31 -15.73
C ALA A 197 -3.93 23.08 -16.52
N ALA A 198 -3.99 23.64 -17.73
CA ALA A 198 -5.11 23.38 -18.65
C ALA A 198 -5.10 21.95 -19.20
N ALA A 199 -3.91 21.42 -19.50
CA ALA A 199 -3.73 20.04 -19.93
C ALA A 199 -2.33 19.52 -19.59
N PHE A 200 -2.28 18.26 -19.18
CA PHE A 200 -1.04 17.51 -19.01
C PHE A 200 -1.18 16.11 -19.59
N ASP A 201 -0.50 15.88 -20.71
CA ASP A 201 -0.53 14.60 -21.41
C ASP A 201 0.88 14.03 -21.58
N ALA A 202 1.16 12.96 -20.86
CA ALA A 202 2.35 12.15 -20.96
C ALA A 202 2.03 10.68 -21.37
N SER A 203 0.89 10.45 -22.05
CA SER A 203 0.45 9.12 -22.49
C SER A 203 1.41 8.48 -23.51
N ALA A 204 2.19 9.29 -24.25
CA ALA A 204 3.23 8.79 -25.13
C ALA A 204 4.52 8.37 -24.44
N ALA A 205 4.72 8.77 -23.15
CA ALA A 205 6.00 8.65 -22.47
C ALA A 205 5.90 7.89 -21.13
N SER A 206 6.86 7.00 -20.87
CA SER A 206 7.09 6.50 -19.51
C SER A 206 7.77 7.58 -18.68
N THR A 207 7.14 7.99 -17.57
CA THR A 207 7.63 9.03 -16.65
C THR A 207 8.43 8.37 -15.53
N LEU A 208 9.72 8.73 -15.43
CA LEU A 208 10.65 8.21 -14.45
C LEU A 208 11.18 9.31 -13.54
N ILE A 209 10.98 9.18 -12.23
CA ILE A 209 11.50 10.09 -11.21
C ILE A 209 12.66 9.39 -10.51
N GLY A 210 13.90 9.93 -10.62
CA GLY A 210 15.09 9.33 -10.04
C GLY A 210 15.49 8.02 -10.72
N GLU A 211 16.03 8.08 -11.95
CA GLU A 211 16.39 6.89 -12.72
C GLU A 211 17.66 6.21 -12.19
N GLU A 212 18.73 6.96 -11.96
CA GLU A 212 20.01 6.41 -11.52
C GLU A 212 20.07 6.24 -9.99
N ALA A 213 20.91 5.33 -9.50
CA ALA A 213 21.00 5.02 -8.05
C ALA A 213 21.35 6.23 -7.17
N TRP A 214 22.10 7.18 -7.69
CA TRP A 214 22.44 8.44 -7.01
C TRP A 214 21.44 9.58 -7.26
N SER A 215 20.41 9.35 -8.06
CA SER A 215 19.35 10.33 -8.37
C SER A 215 18.36 10.42 -7.23
N THR A 216 18.69 11.16 -6.17
CA THR A 216 17.91 11.21 -4.94
C THR A 216 17.07 12.49 -4.80
N ASN A 217 16.02 12.41 -3.99
CA ASN A 217 15.16 13.53 -3.62
C ASN A 217 14.55 14.29 -4.82
N ASN A 218 14.41 13.65 -5.96
CA ASN A 218 13.71 14.22 -7.11
C ASN A 218 12.20 14.15 -6.90
N TYR A 219 11.45 15.07 -7.51
CA TYR A 219 10.03 15.18 -7.21
C TYR A 219 9.16 15.53 -8.42
N LEU A 220 7.91 15.04 -8.37
CA LEU A 220 6.78 15.49 -9.16
C LEU A 220 5.68 15.98 -8.19
N GLU A 221 5.25 17.22 -8.36
CA GLU A 221 4.17 17.83 -7.59
C GLU A 221 3.08 18.30 -8.55
N ALA A 222 1.85 17.84 -8.34
CA ALA A 222 0.71 18.27 -9.14
C ALA A 222 -0.43 18.72 -8.24
N SER A 223 -1.08 19.82 -8.60
CA SER A 223 -2.28 20.29 -7.90
C SER A 223 -3.29 20.95 -8.83
N ASP A 224 -4.57 20.84 -8.45
CA ASP A 224 -5.68 21.58 -9.01
C ASP A 224 -5.76 21.49 -10.56
N THR A 225 -5.45 20.32 -11.09
CA THR A 225 -5.44 20.02 -12.54
C THR A 225 -6.57 19.06 -12.85
N ASP A 226 -7.31 19.31 -13.95
CA ASP A 226 -8.47 18.48 -14.28
C ASP A 226 -8.06 17.06 -14.67
N THR A 227 -7.20 16.91 -15.64
CA THR A 227 -6.78 15.58 -16.12
C THR A 227 -5.27 15.51 -16.32
N MET A 228 -4.69 14.45 -15.78
CA MET A 228 -3.28 14.09 -16.03
C MET A 228 -3.21 12.66 -16.53
N THR A 229 -2.55 12.47 -17.65
CA THR A 229 -2.37 11.16 -18.27
C THR A 229 -0.89 10.80 -18.35
N PHE A 230 -0.54 9.58 -17.94
CA PHE A 230 0.78 8.99 -18.03
C PHE A 230 0.67 7.63 -18.71
N LYS A 231 1.65 7.27 -19.55
CA LYS A 231 1.77 5.88 -20.01
C LYS A 231 2.18 4.96 -18.87
N ASP A 232 3.31 5.27 -18.24
CA ASP A 232 3.82 4.67 -17.01
C ASP A 232 4.29 5.78 -16.07
N LEU A 233 4.17 5.57 -14.77
CA LEU A 233 4.71 6.47 -13.76
C LEU A 233 5.49 5.67 -12.72
N SER A 234 6.80 5.93 -12.64
CA SER A 234 7.69 5.30 -11.65
C SER A 234 8.40 6.36 -10.81
N CYS A 235 8.13 6.33 -9.51
CA CYS A 235 8.80 7.19 -8.52
C CYS A 235 9.91 6.41 -7.84
N GLY A 236 11.17 6.81 -8.06
CA GLY A 236 12.35 6.12 -7.53
C GLY A 236 12.64 4.81 -8.28
N LEU A 237 12.92 4.87 -9.58
CA LEU A 237 13.29 3.66 -10.33
C LEU A 237 14.51 2.99 -9.69
N HIS A 238 15.62 3.70 -9.58
CA HIS A 238 16.82 3.32 -8.82
C HIS A 238 17.13 4.34 -7.69
N GLY A 239 16.68 5.60 -7.86
CA GLY A 239 16.93 6.68 -6.91
C GLY A 239 16.14 6.56 -5.61
N GLY A 240 16.72 7.03 -4.51
CA GLY A 240 16.11 7.01 -3.19
C GLY A 240 15.52 8.37 -2.78
N GLY A 241 14.53 8.35 -1.86
CA GLY A 241 13.93 9.57 -1.32
C GLY A 241 13.14 10.40 -2.34
N CYS A 242 12.80 9.85 -3.50
CA CYS A 242 12.01 10.53 -4.50
C CYS A 242 10.54 10.59 -4.10
N ARG A 243 9.82 11.62 -4.59
CA ARG A 243 8.40 11.77 -4.29
C ARG A 243 7.56 12.13 -5.52
N ALA A 244 6.34 11.61 -5.56
CA ALA A 244 5.29 12.04 -6.47
C ALA A 244 4.06 12.40 -5.64
N THR A 245 3.59 13.64 -5.77
CA THR A 245 2.44 14.16 -4.99
C THR A 245 1.40 14.73 -5.95
N PHE A 246 0.18 14.25 -5.83
CA PHE A 246 -0.98 14.68 -6.58
C PHE A 246 -2.05 15.14 -5.61
N THR A 247 -2.46 16.39 -5.70
CA THR A 247 -3.46 16.99 -4.81
C THR A 247 -4.58 17.61 -5.64
N HIS A 248 -5.83 17.19 -5.43
CA HIS A 248 -6.99 17.69 -6.17
C HIS A 248 -6.85 17.59 -7.70
N VAL A 249 -6.19 16.53 -8.19
CA VAL A 249 -6.24 16.17 -9.61
C VAL A 249 -7.55 15.45 -9.87
N THR A 250 -8.43 15.99 -10.75
CA THR A 250 -9.75 15.39 -10.92
C THR A 250 -9.65 13.97 -11.48
N ASN A 251 -8.91 13.80 -12.57
CA ASN A 251 -8.69 12.49 -13.19
C ASN A 251 -7.18 12.22 -13.32
N LEU A 252 -6.70 11.22 -12.64
CA LEU A 252 -5.32 10.73 -12.76
C LEU A 252 -5.34 9.37 -13.46
N VAL A 253 -4.79 9.31 -14.67
CA VAL A 253 -4.73 8.10 -15.48
C VAL A 253 -3.27 7.67 -15.68
N VAL A 254 -2.97 6.43 -15.30
CA VAL A 254 -1.69 5.77 -15.57
C VAL A 254 -1.99 4.50 -16.38
N GLU A 255 -1.83 4.58 -17.71
CA GLU A 255 -2.31 3.54 -18.64
C GLU A 255 -1.78 2.14 -18.34
N ASN A 256 -0.53 2.03 -17.83
CA ASN A 256 0.09 0.74 -17.54
C ASN A 256 0.52 0.63 -16.06
N LEU A 257 1.75 1.04 -15.73
CA LEU A 257 2.40 0.76 -14.45
C LEU A 257 2.51 2.01 -13.59
N PHE A 258 1.87 2.00 -12.41
CA PHE A 258 2.04 3.02 -11.39
C PHE A 258 2.89 2.45 -10.26
N ARG A 259 4.14 2.91 -10.16
CA ARG A 259 5.16 2.31 -9.27
C ARG A 259 5.77 3.31 -8.30
N CYS A 260 6.02 2.84 -7.06
CA CYS A 260 6.77 3.54 -6.02
C CYS A 260 7.95 2.67 -5.58
N GLY A 261 9.18 3.05 -5.95
CA GLY A 261 10.40 2.34 -5.61
C GLY A 261 10.55 0.98 -6.31
N VAL A 262 11.16 0.94 -7.49
CA VAL A 262 11.44 -0.35 -8.15
C VAL A 262 12.70 -0.97 -7.54
N TRP A 263 13.86 -0.35 -7.69
CA TRP A 263 15.09 -0.66 -6.94
C TRP A 263 15.44 0.41 -5.91
N GLY A 264 14.85 1.61 -6.05
CA GLY A 264 15.07 2.73 -5.14
C GLY A 264 14.32 2.58 -3.81
N SER A 265 14.91 3.09 -2.74
CA SER A 265 14.36 2.99 -1.38
C SER A 265 13.85 4.33 -0.84
N ASN A 266 12.94 4.28 0.17
CA ASN A 266 12.39 5.43 0.85
C ASN A 266 11.66 6.42 -0.10
N ASN A 267 11.07 5.93 -1.17
CA ASN A 267 10.29 6.76 -2.07
C ASN A 267 8.84 6.88 -1.61
N THR A 268 8.19 7.97 -1.99
CA THR A 268 6.82 8.23 -1.59
C THR A 268 5.96 8.65 -2.77
N VAL A 269 4.80 8.01 -2.89
CA VAL A 269 3.72 8.43 -3.79
C VAL A 269 2.51 8.81 -2.93
N THR A 270 1.99 10.02 -3.13
CA THR A 270 0.81 10.52 -2.43
C THR A 270 -0.19 11.06 -3.44
N VAL A 271 -1.38 10.52 -3.44
CA VAL A 271 -2.53 11.01 -4.20
C VAL A 271 -3.61 11.37 -3.20
N MET A 272 -4.07 12.62 -3.18
CA MET A 272 -5.06 13.10 -2.23
C MET A 272 -6.10 14.00 -2.90
N GLY A 273 -7.38 13.76 -2.59
CA GLY A 273 -8.48 14.53 -3.15
C GLY A 273 -8.69 14.35 -4.66
N THR A 274 -8.14 13.30 -5.23
CA THR A 274 -8.38 12.90 -6.62
C THR A 274 -9.77 12.28 -6.74
N ARG A 275 -10.52 12.66 -7.75
CA ARG A 275 -11.86 12.15 -7.95
C ARG A 275 -11.84 10.74 -8.53
N ARG A 276 -11.04 10.53 -9.58
CA ARG A 276 -10.85 9.23 -10.23
C ARG A 276 -9.38 8.94 -10.43
N LEU A 277 -8.98 7.74 -10.09
CA LEU A 277 -7.65 7.20 -10.36
C LEU A 277 -7.81 5.91 -11.16
N GLU A 278 -7.17 5.85 -12.32
CA GLU A 278 -7.04 4.64 -13.12
C GLU A 278 -5.57 4.25 -13.21
N ALA A 279 -5.27 2.99 -12.90
CA ALA A 279 -3.93 2.42 -13.09
C ALA A 279 -4.06 0.93 -13.39
N ARG A 280 -3.47 0.47 -14.48
CA ARG A 280 -3.54 -0.96 -14.85
C ARG A 280 -2.93 -1.86 -13.79
N THR A 281 -1.81 -1.42 -13.19
CA THR A 281 -1.12 -2.12 -12.10
C THR A 281 -0.56 -1.13 -11.09
N LEU A 282 -0.71 -1.43 -9.80
CA LEU A 282 -0.10 -0.69 -8.70
C LEU A 282 1.06 -1.49 -8.10
N SER A 283 2.20 -0.84 -7.87
CA SER A 283 3.35 -1.52 -7.23
C SER A 283 4.08 -0.59 -6.27
N CYS A 284 4.41 -1.08 -5.09
CA CYS A 284 5.20 -0.37 -4.09
C CYS A 284 6.30 -1.29 -3.57
N GLY A 285 7.57 -0.93 -3.86
CA GLY A 285 8.72 -1.79 -3.59
C GLY A 285 8.76 -2.98 -4.54
N HIS A 286 9.55 -2.86 -5.61
CA HIS A 286 9.75 -3.93 -6.57
C HIS A 286 11.26 -4.15 -6.71
N ALA A 287 11.70 -5.39 -6.82
CA ALA A 287 13.09 -5.74 -7.11
C ALA A 287 14.16 -5.17 -6.13
N GLY A 288 13.86 -5.02 -4.84
CA GLY A 288 14.83 -4.63 -3.80
C GLY A 288 14.67 -3.21 -3.24
N GLY A 289 13.73 -2.43 -3.76
CA GLY A 289 13.44 -1.10 -3.20
C GLY A 289 12.68 -1.19 -1.88
N SER A 290 13.30 -0.83 -0.75
CA SER A 290 12.71 -0.93 0.60
C SER A 290 12.26 0.42 1.17
N GLY A 291 11.37 0.41 2.17
CA GLY A 291 10.87 1.61 2.85
C GLY A 291 9.97 2.50 1.98
N ASN A 292 9.41 1.99 0.89
CA ASN A 292 8.59 2.75 -0.04
C ASN A 292 7.14 2.85 0.43
N ARG A 293 6.48 3.99 0.18
CA ARG A 293 5.11 4.26 0.63
C ARG A 293 4.25 4.83 -0.49
N MET A 294 3.08 4.22 -0.70
CA MET A 294 2.07 4.70 -1.63
C MET A 294 0.76 4.92 -0.88
N THR A 295 0.27 6.17 -0.90
CA THR A 295 -1.03 6.53 -0.30
C THR A 295 -1.94 7.10 -1.38
N LEU A 296 -3.09 6.48 -1.58
CA LEU A 296 -4.05 6.83 -2.62
C LEU A 296 -5.37 7.24 -1.98
N GLY A 297 -5.59 8.55 -1.83
CA GLY A 297 -6.83 9.17 -1.38
C GLY A 297 -7.70 9.57 -2.57
N VAL A 298 -8.72 8.76 -2.88
CA VAL A 298 -9.60 8.91 -4.03
C VAL A 298 -11.05 9.06 -3.56
N SER A 299 -11.84 9.93 -4.21
CA SER A 299 -13.19 10.22 -3.73
C SER A 299 -14.32 9.45 -4.41
N GLU A 300 -14.19 9.05 -5.68
CA GLU A 300 -15.27 8.38 -6.41
C GLU A 300 -14.90 6.99 -6.88
N ALA A 301 -13.85 6.83 -7.68
CA ALA A 301 -13.49 5.56 -8.26
C ALA A 301 -11.99 5.34 -8.36
N LEU A 302 -11.55 4.14 -7.97
CA LEU A 302 -10.22 3.60 -8.25
C LEU A 302 -10.38 2.37 -9.16
N GLU A 303 -9.82 2.44 -10.34
CA GLU A 303 -9.86 1.37 -11.33
C GLU A 303 -8.48 0.74 -11.46
N VAL A 304 -8.39 -0.57 -11.23
CA VAL A 304 -7.18 -1.38 -11.44
C VAL A 304 -7.55 -2.57 -12.32
N PRO A 305 -7.68 -2.36 -13.64
CA PRO A 305 -8.27 -3.34 -14.56
C PRO A 305 -7.63 -4.73 -14.53
N ASP A 306 -6.33 -4.82 -14.45
CA ASP A 306 -5.64 -6.13 -14.39
C ASP A 306 -5.59 -6.71 -12.96
N GLY A 307 -6.06 -5.96 -11.94
CA GLY A 307 -6.15 -6.39 -10.54
C GLY A 307 -4.81 -6.70 -9.88
N GLY A 308 -3.71 -6.29 -10.51
CA GLY A 308 -2.37 -6.49 -9.99
C GLY A 308 -1.96 -5.44 -8.97
N ILE A 309 -1.85 -5.83 -7.69
CA ILE A 309 -1.30 -4.98 -6.63
C ILE A 309 -0.12 -5.71 -6.01
N TYR A 310 1.05 -5.09 -6.12
CA TYR A 310 2.30 -5.67 -5.66
C TYR A 310 2.93 -4.81 -4.57
N VAL A 311 3.16 -5.40 -3.40
CA VAL A 311 3.74 -4.71 -2.24
C VAL A 311 4.98 -5.48 -1.78
N GLY A 312 6.15 -4.88 -1.89
CA GLY A 312 7.40 -5.55 -1.54
C GLY A 312 7.71 -6.76 -2.45
N TYR A 313 7.38 -6.67 -3.73
CA TYR A 313 7.48 -7.78 -4.67
C TYR A 313 8.90 -7.91 -5.24
N GLY A 314 9.45 -9.11 -5.23
CA GLY A 314 10.71 -9.43 -5.93
C GLY A 314 10.48 -9.54 -7.45
N ALA A 315 11.50 -9.29 -8.26
CA ALA A 315 11.40 -9.42 -9.70
C ALA A 315 11.10 -10.87 -10.11
N GLU A 316 10.07 -11.11 -10.91
CA GLU A 316 9.81 -12.42 -11.52
C GLU A 316 10.96 -12.91 -12.41
N ALA A 317 11.83 -11.98 -12.82
CA ALA A 317 12.99 -12.25 -13.67
C ALA A 317 14.32 -12.28 -12.90
N ALA A 318 14.28 -12.33 -11.56
CA ALA A 318 15.52 -12.62 -10.84
C ALA A 318 16.01 -14.00 -11.28
N GLN A 319 17.07 -14.02 -12.06
CA GLN A 319 17.83 -15.25 -12.33
C GLN A 319 18.06 -15.94 -10.99
N ALA A 320 17.94 -17.26 -10.94
CA ALA A 320 18.13 -18.04 -9.74
C ALA A 320 19.38 -17.59 -8.97
N GLY A 321 19.18 -16.82 -7.89
CA GLY A 321 20.25 -16.19 -7.11
C GLY A 321 20.02 -14.73 -6.70
N ASP A 322 19.10 -14.00 -7.31
CA ASP A 322 18.84 -12.60 -6.95
C ASP A 322 17.93 -12.51 -5.71
N THR A 323 18.51 -12.13 -4.59
CA THR A 323 17.92 -12.22 -3.24
C THR A 323 17.28 -10.91 -2.74
N HIS A 324 17.04 -9.94 -3.61
CA HIS A 324 16.60 -8.61 -3.18
C HIS A 324 15.10 -8.56 -2.89
N ALA A 325 14.75 -8.74 -1.61
CA ALA A 325 13.41 -8.43 -1.10
C ALA A 325 13.24 -6.93 -0.96
N SER A 326 12.02 -6.45 -1.17
CA SER A 326 11.64 -5.07 -0.90
C SER A 326 10.91 -5.04 0.44
N ASP A 327 11.63 -4.77 1.52
CA ASP A 327 11.08 -4.76 2.88
C ASP A 327 10.43 -3.41 3.25
N ASP A 328 9.57 -3.40 4.26
CA ASP A 328 8.90 -2.20 4.81
C ASP A 328 8.20 -1.34 3.73
N CYS A 329 7.53 -1.99 2.78
CA CYS A 329 6.80 -1.32 1.72
C CYS A 329 5.30 -1.30 2.03
N HIS A 330 4.64 -0.17 1.77
CA HIS A 330 3.24 0.02 2.14
C HIS A 330 2.42 0.63 1.02
N ILE A 331 1.24 0.04 0.75
CA ILE A 331 0.18 0.68 -0.04
C ILE A 331 -1.02 0.90 0.88
N ARG A 332 -1.52 2.14 0.90
CA ARG A 332 -2.77 2.49 1.55
C ARG A 332 -3.73 3.15 0.57
N ILE A 333 -4.93 2.61 0.45
CA ILE A 333 -6.02 3.16 -0.36
C ILE A 333 -7.10 3.66 0.59
N VAL A 334 -7.53 4.92 0.42
CA VAL A 334 -8.49 5.58 1.29
C VAL A 334 -9.58 6.24 0.45
N GLY A 335 -10.84 5.91 0.72
CA GLY A 335 -11.97 6.69 0.23
C GLY A 335 -12.04 8.03 0.94
N CYS A 336 -11.93 9.13 0.20
CA CYS A 336 -11.94 10.49 0.73
C CYS A 336 -13.24 11.25 0.48
N GLY A 337 -14.23 10.63 -0.22
CA GLY A 337 -15.54 11.21 -0.50
C GLY A 337 -16.54 11.07 0.66
N GLU A 338 -17.76 11.59 0.46
CA GLU A 338 -18.89 11.39 1.39
C GLU A 338 -19.36 9.92 1.40
N GLY A 339 -19.25 9.22 0.27
CA GLY A 339 -19.53 7.80 0.11
C GLY A 339 -18.26 6.95 0.14
N ARG A 340 -18.44 5.63 0.19
CA ARG A 340 -17.34 4.69 0.03
C ARG A 340 -16.72 4.79 -1.36
N LEU A 341 -15.42 4.72 -1.44
CA LEU A 341 -14.70 4.66 -2.71
C LEU A 341 -15.05 3.36 -3.44
N ALA A 342 -15.58 3.46 -4.66
CA ALA A 342 -15.70 2.29 -5.53
C ALA A 342 -14.31 1.84 -5.99
N PHE A 343 -13.87 0.70 -5.45
CA PHE A 343 -12.63 0.06 -5.84
C PHE A 343 -12.94 -1.16 -6.71
N ASN A 344 -12.68 -1.05 -8.01
CA ASN A 344 -13.01 -2.05 -9.02
C ASN A 344 -11.75 -2.76 -9.53
N PRO A 345 -11.17 -3.71 -8.80
CA PRO A 345 -10.23 -4.65 -9.39
C PRO A 345 -11.03 -5.64 -10.27
N LEU A 346 -10.57 -5.92 -11.49
CA LEU A 346 -11.22 -6.91 -12.33
C LEU A 346 -11.21 -8.28 -11.64
N LYS A 347 -12.35 -8.68 -11.06
CA LYS A 347 -12.69 -10.03 -10.59
C LYS A 347 -11.72 -10.69 -9.58
N LYS A 348 -10.42 -10.39 -9.58
CA LYS A 348 -9.41 -11.02 -8.71
C LYS A 348 -8.47 -9.95 -8.14
N LEU A 349 -8.30 -9.96 -6.84
CA LEU A 349 -7.28 -9.17 -6.16
C LEU A 349 -6.09 -10.08 -5.85
N ASN A 350 -4.97 -9.85 -6.53
CA ASN A 350 -3.70 -10.51 -6.23
C ASN A 350 -2.83 -9.54 -5.43
N VAL A 351 -2.64 -9.82 -4.15
CA VAL A 351 -1.76 -9.01 -3.29
C VAL A 351 -0.49 -9.81 -3.07
N GLY A 352 0.51 -9.55 -3.93
CA GLY A 352 1.83 -10.17 -3.79
C GLY A 352 2.72 -9.42 -2.82
N SER A 353 3.34 -10.15 -1.88
CA SER A 353 4.40 -9.60 -1.04
C SER A 353 5.49 -10.66 -0.82
N TRP A 354 6.74 -10.26 -1.06
CA TRP A 354 7.92 -11.08 -0.78
C TRP A 354 8.83 -10.42 0.26
N GLY A 355 8.55 -9.17 0.62
CA GLY A 355 9.29 -8.41 1.62
C GLY A 355 8.71 -8.55 3.01
N ALA A 356 9.57 -8.44 4.03
CA ALA A 356 9.16 -8.42 5.42
C ALA A 356 8.60 -7.03 5.81
N GLY A 357 7.64 -6.99 6.75
CA GLY A 357 7.06 -5.74 7.25
C GLY A 357 6.15 -4.99 6.26
N CYS A 358 5.85 -5.58 5.12
CA CYS A 358 5.01 -4.94 4.11
C CYS A 358 3.53 -4.91 4.51
N SER A 359 2.78 -3.91 4.01
CA SER A 359 1.33 -3.87 4.23
C SER A 359 0.53 -3.32 3.06
N PHE A 360 -0.69 -3.82 2.93
CA PHE A 360 -1.73 -3.29 2.07
C PHE A 360 -2.97 -2.98 2.90
N THR A 361 -3.39 -1.72 2.91
CA THR A 361 -4.50 -1.26 3.74
C THR A 361 -5.58 -0.60 2.88
N LEU A 362 -6.83 -0.96 3.14
CA LEU A 362 -8.02 -0.46 2.49
C LEU A 362 -8.91 0.20 3.55
N ASP A 363 -9.20 1.50 3.40
CA ASP A 363 -10.04 2.26 4.31
C ASP A 363 -11.17 2.95 3.56
N HIS A 364 -12.42 2.82 4.03
CA HIS A 364 -13.61 3.49 3.48
C HIS A 364 -13.84 3.18 2.00
N ILE A 365 -13.78 1.88 1.66
CA ILE A 365 -13.95 1.39 0.29
C ILE A 365 -15.21 0.52 0.14
N GLU A 366 -15.69 0.42 -1.11
CA GLU A 366 -16.65 -0.60 -1.54
C GLU A 366 -16.02 -1.43 -2.64
N MET A 367 -15.99 -2.76 -2.46
CA MET A 367 -15.28 -3.66 -3.34
C MET A 367 -16.03 -4.98 -3.53
N HIS A 368 -16.20 -5.41 -4.78
CA HIS A 368 -16.80 -6.68 -5.14
C HIS A 368 -15.77 -7.56 -5.85
N LEU A 369 -15.45 -8.72 -5.30
CA LEU A 369 -14.40 -9.60 -5.78
C LEU A 369 -14.92 -11.01 -6.05
N GLN A 370 -14.41 -11.66 -7.08
CA GLN A 370 -14.59 -13.11 -7.25
C GLN A 370 -13.60 -13.92 -6.40
N SER A 371 -12.38 -13.40 -6.17
CA SER A 371 -11.41 -14.06 -5.30
C SER A 371 -10.35 -13.08 -4.78
N VAL A 372 -9.82 -13.37 -3.60
CA VAL A 372 -8.62 -12.74 -3.05
C VAL A 372 -7.53 -13.80 -2.96
N THR A 373 -6.38 -13.52 -3.56
CA THR A 373 -5.24 -14.44 -3.56
C THR A 373 -4.01 -13.75 -3.00
N PHE A 374 -3.32 -14.45 -2.11
CA PHE A 374 -2.01 -14.06 -1.59
C PHE A 374 -0.99 -15.03 -2.16
N PRO A 375 -0.18 -14.65 -3.17
CA PRO A 375 0.87 -15.50 -3.71
C PRO A 375 1.87 -15.91 -2.63
N GLU A 376 2.28 -17.17 -2.65
CA GLU A 376 3.30 -17.67 -1.74
C GLU A 376 4.67 -17.02 -2.06
N PRO A 377 5.41 -16.52 -1.05
CA PRO A 377 6.77 -16.08 -1.26
C PRO A 377 7.69 -17.26 -1.62
N PRO A 378 8.83 -17.02 -2.27
CA PRO A 378 9.81 -18.07 -2.55
C PRO A 378 10.24 -18.82 -1.29
N PRO A 379 10.60 -20.11 -1.38
CA PRO A 379 11.07 -20.89 -0.25
C PRO A 379 12.22 -20.23 0.50
N GLY A 380 12.17 -20.22 1.83
CA GLY A 380 13.24 -19.72 2.71
C GLY A 380 13.15 -18.24 3.08
N ARG A 381 12.08 -17.51 2.68
CA ARG A 381 11.85 -16.12 3.11
C ARG A 381 10.73 -16.01 4.14
N LEU A 382 11.03 -15.30 5.22
CA LEU A 382 10.07 -14.90 6.25
C LEU A 382 9.42 -13.60 5.78
N ALA A 383 8.20 -13.67 5.28
CA ALA A 383 7.47 -12.48 4.85
C ALA A 383 6.32 -12.19 5.83
N ALA A 384 6.57 -11.37 6.84
CA ALA A 384 5.50 -10.79 7.64
C ALA A 384 4.76 -9.75 6.79
N PHE A 385 3.59 -10.08 6.29
CA PHE A 385 2.76 -9.21 5.48
C PHE A 385 1.43 -8.93 6.19
N THR A 386 0.96 -7.68 6.13
CA THR A 386 -0.35 -7.30 6.67
C THR A 386 -1.30 -6.84 5.58
N TYR A 387 -2.43 -7.52 5.45
CA TYR A 387 -3.59 -7.08 4.68
C TYR A 387 -4.67 -6.59 5.63
N ALA A 388 -5.04 -5.33 5.55
CA ALA A 388 -6.02 -4.72 6.44
C ALA A 388 -7.18 -4.06 5.67
N ILE A 389 -8.39 -4.28 6.16
CA ILE A 389 -9.62 -3.63 5.69
C ILE A 389 -10.23 -2.90 6.87
N GLY A 390 -10.48 -1.60 6.71
CA GLY A 390 -11.00 -0.76 7.79
C GLY A 390 -11.83 0.42 7.32
N GLY A 391 -12.03 1.40 8.19
CA GLY A 391 -12.60 2.69 7.84
C GLY A 391 -14.05 2.64 7.31
N ASN A 392 -14.93 1.80 7.85
CA ASN A 392 -16.31 1.63 7.36
C ASN A 392 -16.38 1.06 5.91
N SER A 393 -15.50 0.15 5.55
CA SER A 393 -15.47 -0.49 4.22
C SER A 393 -16.56 -1.56 4.07
N LEU A 394 -17.00 -1.76 2.83
CA LEU A 394 -17.87 -2.86 2.41
C LEU A 394 -17.12 -3.73 1.40
N VAL A 395 -16.88 -4.98 1.74
CA VAL A 395 -16.20 -5.95 0.87
C VAL A 395 -17.09 -7.16 0.65
N GLU A 396 -17.29 -7.50 -0.60
CA GLU A 396 -17.91 -8.77 -0.99
C GLU A 396 -16.91 -9.60 -1.77
N SER A 397 -16.78 -10.86 -1.41
CA SER A 397 -15.88 -11.79 -2.10
C SER A 397 -16.46 -13.20 -2.16
N ALA A 398 -16.04 -13.97 -3.14
CA ALA A 398 -16.44 -15.36 -3.34
C ALA A 398 -15.21 -16.26 -3.54
N GLY A 399 -15.42 -17.57 -3.61
CA GLY A 399 -14.38 -18.56 -3.88
C GLY A 399 -13.50 -18.86 -2.66
N ASN A 400 -12.27 -19.31 -2.89
CA ASN A 400 -11.36 -19.66 -1.79
C ASN A 400 -10.59 -18.42 -1.30
N LEU A 401 -10.68 -18.14 0.00
CA LEU A 401 -9.82 -17.18 0.68
C LEU A 401 -8.68 -17.94 1.37
N ASN A 402 -7.49 -17.90 0.78
CA ASN A 402 -6.33 -18.61 1.31
C ASN A 402 -5.39 -17.63 2.02
N VAL A 403 -5.51 -17.55 3.35
CA VAL A 403 -4.58 -16.83 4.23
C VAL A 403 -3.41 -17.77 4.54
N VAL A 404 -2.60 -18.05 3.52
CA VAL A 404 -1.57 -19.07 3.55
C VAL A 404 -0.31 -18.47 2.98
N SER A 405 0.54 -17.92 3.82
CA SER A 405 1.88 -17.48 3.44
C SER A 405 2.92 -18.20 4.28
N SER A 406 4.07 -18.44 3.72
CA SER A 406 5.11 -19.27 4.33
C SER A 406 5.60 -18.80 5.68
N ASN A 407 5.33 -17.56 6.13
CA ASN A 407 5.52 -17.13 7.52
C ASN A 407 4.90 -15.74 7.77
N GLY A 408 3.75 -15.69 8.43
CA GLY A 408 3.31 -14.48 9.09
C GLY A 408 2.40 -13.57 8.27
N LEU A 409 1.53 -14.10 7.41
CA LEU A 409 0.44 -13.31 6.82
C LEU A 409 -0.58 -12.94 7.90
N ARG A 410 -0.82 -11.65 8.06
CA ARG A 410 -1.86 -11.12 8.93
C ARG A 410 -2.97 -10.49 8.11
N VAL A 411 -4.18 -11.03 8.21
CA VAL A 411 -5.40 -10.45 7.64
C VAL A 411 -6.21 -9.83 8.76
N VAL A 412 -6.58 -8.55 8.63
CA VAL A 412 -7.30 -7.81 9.66
C VAL A 412 -8.52 -7.11 9.06
N VAL A 413 -9.68 -7.37 9.60
CA VAL A 413 -10.94 -6.67 9.33
C VAL A 413 -11.29 -5.86 10.56
N ARG A 414 -11.29 -4.52 10.48
CA ARG A 414 -11.38 -3.67 11.66
C ARG A 414 -12.21 -2.41 11.47
N GLY A 415 -12.72 -1.90 12.58
CA GLY A 415 -13.43 -0.63 12.66
C GLY A 415 -14.94 -0.78 12.48
N LYS A 416 -15.66 -0.02 13.30
CA LYS A 416 -17.12 0.00 13.28
C LYS A 416 -17.66 0.35 11.89
N GLY A 417 -18.65 -0.42 11.42
CA GLY A 417 -19.25 -0.27 10.09
C GLY A 417 -18.49 -0.96 8.98
N THR A 418 -17.28 -1.48 9.22
CA THR A 418 -16.58 -2.34 8.26
C THR A 418 -17.26 -3.68 8.17
N GLN A 419 -17.59 -4.11 6.96
CA GLN A 419 -18.26 -5.37 6.67
C GLN A 419 -17.53 -6.12 5.57
N TRP A 420 -17.30 -7.40 5.80
CA TRP A 420 -16.81 -8.32 4.76
C TRP A 420 -17.76 -9.50 4.65
N THR A 421 -18.42 -9.62 3.50
CA THR A 421 -19.22 -10.80 3.14
C THR A 421 -18.39 -11.68 2.23
N HIS A 422 -18.09 -12.90 2.67
CA HIS A 422 -17.37 -13.90 1.90
C HIS A 422 -18.30 -15.07 1.59
N GLY A 423 -18.58 -15.28 0.30
CA GLY A 423 -19.55 -16.28 -0.16
C GLY A 423 -21.02 -15.88 0.07
N HIS A 424 -21.93 -16.74 -0.40
CA HIS A 424 -23.36 -16.53 -0.30
C HIS A 424 -24.00 -17.64 0.54
N GLU A 425 -25.11 -17.33 1.18
CA GLU A 425 -25.91 -18.34 1.88
C GLU A 425 -26.55 -19.31 0.88
N GLY A 426 -26.47 -20.60 1.15
CA GLY A 426 -26.99 -21.66 0.28
C GLY A 426 -26.06 -22.08 -0.87
N VAL A 427 -24.89 -21.45 -1.03
CA VAL A 427 -23.90 -21.80 -2.03
C VAL A 427 -22.59 -22.18 -1.33
N ASN A 428 -22.07 -23.37 -1.58
CA ASN A 428 -20.77 -23.79 -1.05
C ASN A 428 -19.65 -23.09 -1.84
N ASP A 429 -19.38 -21.84 -1.50
CA ASP A 429 -18.48 -20.93 -2.21
C ASP A 429 -16.99 -21.10 -1.84
N GLY A 430 -16.62 -22.20 -1.19
CA GLY A 430 -15.21 -22.52 -0.94
C GLY A 430 -14.81 -22.52 0.53
N TYR A 431 -13.53 -22.26 0.76
CA TYR A 431 -12.90 -22.34 2.09
C TYR A 431 -12.24 -21.01 2.46
N VAL A 432 -12.30 -20.68 3.75
CA VAL A 432 -11.41 -19.69 4.35
C VAL A 432 -10.29 -20.47 5.05
N ASN A 433 -9.14 -20.56 4.42
CA ASN A 433 -8.00 -21.33 4.92
C ASN A 433 -7.00 -20.39 5.60
N VAL A 434 -6.76 -20.56 6.91
CA VAL A 434 -5.78 -19.78 7.66
C VAL A 434 -4.66 -20.71 8.13
N GLY A 435 -3.47 -20.55 7.59
CA GLY A 435 -2.31 -21.34 8.01
C GLY A 435 -2.39 -22.84 7.67
N THR A 436 -3.11 -23.23 6.62
CA THR A 436 -3.25 -24.66 6.25
C THR A 436 -1.99 -25.25 5.62
N ARG A 437 -1.10 -24.43 5.06
CA ARG A 437 0.16 -24.87 4.45
C ARG A 437 1.40 -24.27 5.12
N ALA A 438 1.23 -23.22 5.91
CA ALA A 438 2.33 -22.52 6.57
C ALA A 438 1.92 -22.06 7.98
N ALA A 439 2.87 -22.05 8.91
CA ALA A 439 2.68 -21.63 10.28
C ALA A 439 2.60 -20.09 10.43
N ASN A 440 2.23 -19.62 11.64
CA ASN A 440 2.24 -18.22 12.04
C ASN A 440 1.32 -17.28 11.22
N ASN A 441 0.27 -17.78 10.61
CA ASN A 441 -0.72 -16.95 9.95
C ASN A 441 -1.78 -16.47 10.95
N HIS A 442 -2.21 -15.24 10.80
CA HIS A 442 -3.15 -14.59 11.71
C HIS A 442 -4.34 -14.01 10.96
N PHE A 443 -5.53 -14.30 11.42
CA PHE A 443 -6.77 -13.70 10.94
C PHE A 443 -7.47 -13.00 12.10
N ALA A 444 -7.84 -11.72 11.92
CA ALA A 444 -8.51 -10.94 12.97
C ALA A 444 -9.75 -10.21 12.44
N VAL A 445 -10.80 -10.20 13.23
CA VAL A 445 -11.97 -9.33 13.09
C VAL A 445 -12.09 -8.56 14.39
N GLU A 446 -11.93 -7.25 14.35
CA GLU A 446 -11.75 -6.43 15.55
C GLU A 446 -12.40 -5.04 15.44
N ASP A 447 -12.50 -4.30 16.56
CA ASP A 447 -12.97 -2.91 16.62
C ASP A 447 -14.40 -2.72 16.06
N GLY A 448 -15.32 -3.61 16.35
CA GLY A 448 -16.72 -3.51 15.91
C GLY A 448 -16.97 -3.84 14.44
N ALA A 449 -16.01 -4.43 13.74
CA ALA A 449 -16.18 -4.92 12.39
C ALA A 449 -17.06 -6.18 12.34
N THR A 450 -17.66 -6.43 11.19
CA THR A 450 -18.45 -7.63 10.94
C THR A 450 -17.93 -8.40 9.75
N MET A 451 -17.71 -9.71 9.92
CA MET A 451 -17.44 -10.60 8.81
C MET A 451 -18.47 -11.73 8.78
N PHE A 452 -19.05 -11.94 7.62
CA PHE A 452 -19.96 -13.03 7.33
C PHE A 452 -19.35 -13.94 6.27
N CYS A 453 -19.16 -15.21 6.63
CA CYS A 453 -18.79 -16.25 5.69
C CYS A 453 -20.03 -17.08 5.36
N GLY A 454 -20.53 -17.00 4.14
CA GLY A 454 -21.69 -17.75 3.65
C GLY A 454 -21.68 -19.22 4.09
N ASP A 455 -21.87 -20.17 3.21
CA ASP A 455 -21.76 -21.60 3.57
C ASP A 455 -20.32 -22.15 3.50
N SER A 456 -19.35 -21.25 3.63
CA SER A 456 -17.92 -21.58 3.60
C SER A 456 -17.43 -22.19 4.92
N THR A 457 -16.48 -23.11 4.83
CA THR A 457 -15.76 -23.64 5.99
C THR A 457 -14.51 -22.83 6.27
N MET A 458 -14.34 -22.34 7.50
CA MET A 458 -13.06 -21.80 7.95
C MET A 458 -12.21 -22.93 8.56
N ALA A 459 -11.02 -23.13 8.00
CA ALA A 459 -10.02 -24.07 8.51
C ALA A 459 -8.81 -23.30 9.04
N LEU A 460 -8.42 -23.56 10.30
CA LEU A 460 -7.30 -22.92 10.97
C LEU A 460 -6.17 -23.93 11.20
N GLY A 461 -4.99 -23.66 10.64
CA GLY A 461 -3.71 -24.09 11.17
C GLY A 461 -3.29 -25.55 10.94
N ASP A 462 -3.43 -26.15 9.76
CA ASP A 462 -2.83 -27.50 9.49
C ASP A 462 -1.31 -27.50 9.72
N ALA A 463 -0.62 -26.42 9.41
CA ALA A 463 0.82 -26.29 9.61
C ALA A 463 1.21 -25.87 11.05
N GLY A 464 0.24 -25.52 11.90
CA GLY A 464 0.44 -25.13 13.27
C GLY A 464 0.69 -23.62 13.51
N ALA A 465 0.70 -23.22 14.78
CA ALA A 465 0.99 -21.86 15.27
C ALA A 465 0.21 -20.71 14.58
N SER A 466 -0.96 -21.00 14.03
CA SER A 466 -1.82 -19.98 13.41
C SER A 466 -2.90 -19.50 14.39
N SER A 467 -3.45 -18.31 14.16
CA SER A 467 -4.42 -17.74 15.08
C SER A 467 -5.61 -17.07 14.42
N LEU A 468 -6.73 -17.13 15.11
CA LEU A 468 -7.95 -16.38 14.85
C LEU A 468 -8.24 -15.47 16.05
N THR A 469 -8.48 -14.19 15.81
CA THR A 469 -8.93 -13.24 16.84
C THR A 469 -10.28 -12.64 16.46
N VAL A 470 -11.22 -12.60 17.42
CA VAL A 470 -12.47 -11.86 17.32
C VAL A 470 -12.54 -10.92 18.51
N GLY A 471 -12.36 -9.61 18.29
CA GLY A 471 -12.11 -8.66 19.36
C GLY A 471 -13.01 -7.42 19.34
N ASP A 472 -13.10 -6.74 20.48
CA ASP A 472 -13.61 -5.39 20.66
C ASP A 472 -14.96 -5.09 19.98
N GLY A 473 -15.99 -5.88 20.30
CA GLY A 473 -17.35 -5.71 19.76
C GLY A 473 -17.52 -6.22 18.31
N ALA A 474 -16.52 -6.85 17.74
CA ALA A 474 -16.60 -7.43 16.41
C ALA A 474 -17.44 -8.71 16.36
N THR A 475 -17.94 -9.02 15.18
CA THR A 475 -18.71 -10.26 14.93
C THR A 475 -18.14 -10.99 13.74
N LEU A 476 -17.75 -12.25 13.93
CA LEU A 476 -17.42 -13.20 12.87
C LEU A 476 -18.47 -14.30 12.81
N SER A 477 -19.15 -14.42 11.68
CA SER A 477 -20.17 -15.47 11.44
C SER A 477 -19.69 -16.47 10.42
N LEU A 478 -19.56 -17.73 10.80
CA LEU A 478 -19.08 -18.84 10.01
C LEU A 478 -20.16 -19.91 9.82
N TYR A 479 -20.14 -20.61 8.71
CA TYR A 479 -20.95 -21.82 8.54
C TYR A 479 -20.35 -22.98 9.31
N ARG A 480 -19.07 -23.31 9.02
CA ARG A 480 -18.29 -24.31 9.73
C ARG A 480 -16.95 -23.76 10.18
N PHE A 481 -16.52 -24.18 11.34
CA PHE A 481 -15.20 -23.82 11.86
C PHE A 481 -14.45 -25.07 12.33
N ARG A 482 -13.24 -25.24 11.81
CA ARG A 482 -12.37 -26.37 12.14
C ARG A 482 -10.96 -25.91 12.45
N VAL A 483 -10.44 -26.34 13.59
CA VAL A 483 -9.04 -26.14 13.95
C VAL A 483 -8.28 -27.43 13.69
N ASN A 484 -7.28 -27.36 12.83
CA ASN A 484 -6.44 -28.49 12.45
C ASN A 484 -4.99 -28.24 12.91
N GLY A 485 -4.23 -29.32 13.18
CA GLY A 485 -2.82 -29.18 13.59
C GLY A 485 -2.63 -28.71 15.03
N SER A 486 -1.40 -28.29 15.35
CA SER A 486 -0.94 -28.02 16.71
C SER A 486 -0.64 -26.54 16.96
N THR A 487 -0.64 -26.11 18.21
CA THR A 487 -0.26 -24.78 18.68
C THR A 487 -1.07 -23.63 18.10
N ASN A 488 -2.29 -23.88 17.63
CA ASN A 488 -3.17 -22.84 17.13
C ASN A 488 -3.90 -22.13 18.27
N ALA A 489 -4.21 -20.85 18.08
CA ALA A 489 -4.95 -20.07 19.05
C ALA A 489 -6.22 -19.48 18.42
N VAL A 490 -7.33 -19.58 19.15
CA VAL A 490 -8.57 -18.82 18.89
C VAL A 490 -8.79 -17.91 20.09
N VAL A 491 -8.80 -16.61 19.85
CA VAL A 491 -8.95 -15.59 20.89
C VAL A 491 -10.25 -14.83 20.64
N ILE A 492 -11.16 -14.88 21.60
CA ILE A 492 -12.40 -14.10 21.59
C ILE A 492 -12.27 -13.06 22.72
N SER A 493 -12.05 -11.79 22.32
CA SER A 493 -11.80 -10.69 23.25
C SER A 493 -12.87 -9.61 23.07
N ASN A 494 -13.89 -9.59 23.92
CA ASN A 494 -15.06 -8.70 23.78
C ASN A 494 -15.80 -8.82 22.42
N GLY A 495 -15.59 -9.88 21.68
CA GLY A 495 -16.16 -10.12 20.37
C GLY A 495 -17.13 -11.30 20.38
N THR A 496 -17.78 -11.52 19.25
CA THR A 496 -18.72 -12.63 19.05
C THR A 496 -18.30 -13.49 17.85
N LEU A 497 -18.01 -14.76 18.11
CA LEU A 497 -17.84 -15.79 17.09
C LEU A 497 -19.14 -16.60 16.98
N VAL A 498 -19.81 -16.52 15.83
CA VAL A 498 -21.03 -17.28 15.55
C VAL A 498 -20.69 -18.43 14.60
N VAL A 499 -21.05 -19.65 14.96
CA VAL A 499 -20.91 -20.82 14.08
C VAL A 499 -22.28 -21.44 13.85
N ARG A 500 -22.64 -21.60 12.58
CA ARG A 500 -24.03 -21.98 12.23
C ARG A 500 -24.22 -23.47 12.05
N GLU A 501 -23.21 -24.25 11.64
CA GLU A 501 -23.36 -25.65 11.26
C GLU A 501 -22.47 -26.61 12.05
N GLU A 502 -21.17 -26.40 12.12
CA GLU A 502 -20.21 -27.30 12.78
C GLU A 502 -19.07 -26.53 13.43
N PHE A 503 -18.83 -26.79 14.70
CA PHE A 503 -17.66 -26.30 15.43
C PHE A 503 -16.85 -27.50 15.96
N SER A 504 -15.60 -27.61 15.54
CA SER A 504 -14.70 -28.63 16.05
C SER A 504 -13.30 -28.09 16.38
N PHE A 505 -12.90 -28.28 17.62
CA PHE A 505 -11.66 -27.75 18.18
C PHE A 505 -10.97 -28.80 19.08
N PRO A 506 -9.93 -29.50 18.62
CA PRO A 506 -9.49 -29.65 17.24
C PRO A 506 -10.41 -30.51 16.39
N SER A 507 -10.21 -30.47 15.06
CA SER A 507 -11.00 -31.28 14.13
C SER A 507 -10.70 -32.77 14.29
N THR A 508 -11.75 -33.57 14.36
CA THR A 508 -11.65 -35.03 14.43
C THR A 508 -11.34 -35.69 13.08
N LEU A 509 -11.42 -34.95 11.98
CA LEU A 509 -11.24 -35.50 10.62
C LEU A 509 -9.79 -35.71 10.22
N SER A 510 -8.83 -35.21 10.97
CA SER A 510 -7.41 -35.40 10.67
C SER A 510 -6.89 -36.65 11.36
N VAL A 511 -6.97 -37.81 10.70
CA VAL A 511 -6.53 -39.13 11.21
C VAL A 511 -5.00 -39.22 11.43
N VAL A 512 -4.21 -38.23 10.98
CA VAL A 512 -2.75 -38.42 10.84
C VAL A 512 -1.91 -37.38 11.58
N ARG A 513 -2.48 -36.31 12.15
CA ARG A 513 -1.68 -35.25 12.74
C ARG A 513 -1.99 -35.05 14.22
N ARG A 514 -0.92 -34.97 15.02
CA ARG A 514 -0.99 -34.56 16.43
C ARG A 514 -1.52 -33.13 16.50
N ALA A 515 -2.52 -32.88 17.34
CA ALA A 515 -3.12 -31.57 17.56
C ALA A 515 -2.87 -31.14 19.02
N GLU A 516 -1.58 -30.86 19.33
CA GLU A 516 -1.13 -30.51 20.68
C GLU A 516 -1.05 -29.00 20.88
N GLY A 517 -1.31 -28.49 22.10
CA GLY A 517 -1.11 -27.10 22.48
C GLY A 517 -2.08 -26.09 21.84
N ASN A 518 -3.23 -26.54 21.35
CA ASN A 518 -4.26 -25.62 20.86
C ASN A 518 -4.94 -24.88 22.00
N ARG A 519 -5.21 -23.58 21.86
CA ARG A 519 -5.83 -22.75 22.87
C ARG A 519 -7.08 -22.04 22.35
N LEU A 520 -8.16 -22.11 23.10
CA LEU A 520 -9.36 -21.30 22.93
C LEU A 520 -9.44 -20.33 24.13
N VAL A 521 -9.30 -19.03 23.87
CA VAL A 521 -9.16 -17.98 24.88
C VAL A 521 -10.37 -17.09 24.88
N PHE A 522 -10.97 -16.89 26.04
CA PHE A 522 -12.05 -15.94 26.28
C PHE A 522 -11.53 -14.83 27.20
N HIS A 523 -11.52 -13.60 26.70
CA HIS A 523 -10.95 -12.45 27.38
C HIS A 523 -11.89 -11.24 27.30
N GLY A 524 -11.85 -10.37 28.33
CA GLY A 524 -12.57 -9.10 28.35
C GLY A 524 -14.00 -9.19 28.89
N ALA A 525 -14.78 -8.12 28.73
CA ALA A 525 -16.06 -7.94 29.44
C ALA A 525 -17.15 -8.92 28.98
N GLN A 526 -17.21 -9.27 27.71
CA GLN A 526 -18.25 -10.16 27.18
C GLN A 526 -17.80 -10.92 25.92
N PRO A 527 -16.82 -11.83 26.03
CA PRO A 527 -16.47 -12.72 24.91
C PRO A 527 -17.58 -13.74 24.67
N ARG A 528 -17.89 -14.04 23.39
CA ARG A 528 -18.97 -14.96 23.07
C ARG A 528 -18.67 -15.87 21.90
N LEU A 529 -18.75 -17.18 22.11
CA LEU A 529 -18.86 -18.21 21.08
C LEU A 529 -20.30 -18.71 21.07
N GLU A 530 -21.04 -18.45 19.99
CA GLU A 530 -22.41 -18.86 19.81
C GLU A 530 -22.54 -19.91 18.70
N PHE A 531 -23.16 -21.03 19.01
CA PHE A 531 -23.45 -22.10 18.07
C PHE A 531 -24.96 -22.24 17.87
N ARG A 532 -25.44 -22.09 16.62
CA ARG A 532 -26.87 -21.92 16.34
C ARG A 532 -27.58 -23.12 15.73
N ARG A 533 -26.87 -24.18 15.35
CA ARG A 533 -27.51 -25.34 14.70
C ARG A 533 -28.44 -26.10 15.64
N ALA A 534 -29.65 -26.41 15.16
CA ALA A 534 -30.56 -27.33 15.84
C ALA A 534 -29.98 -28.75 15.89
N GLY A 535 -29.93 -29.37 17.06
CA GLY A 535 -29.34 -30.67 17.30
C GLY A 535 -27.84 -30.78 17.07
N GLY A 536 -27.17 -29.63 16.89
CA GLY A 536 -25.74 -29.58 16.62
C GLY A 536 -24.87 -29.73 17.87
N ARG A 537 -23.59 -30.01 17.66
CA ARG A 537 -22.60 -30.21 18.71
C ARG A 537 -21.43 -29.24 18.60
N VAL A 538 -21.08 -28.60 19.69
CA VAL A 538 -19.81 -27.93 19.90
C VAL A 538 -18.85 -28.94 20.50
N MET A 539 -17.81 -29.33 19.73
CA MET A 539 -16.80 -30.27 20.20
C MET A 539 -15.56 -29.50 20.69
N LEU A 540 -15.28 -29.61 22.00
CA LEU A 540 -14.10 -29.05 22.65
C LEU A 540 -13.19 -30.18 23.10
N GLY A 541 -12.00 -30.26 22.49
CA GLY A 541 -11.11 -31.39 22.61
C GLY A 541 -11.46 -32.52 21.64
N ALA A 542 -10.57 -33.48 21.49
CA ALA A 542 -10.72 -34.63 20.61
C ALA A 542 -10.97 -35.89 21.42
N ASN A 543 -11.95 -36.70 21.03
CA ASN A 543 -12.08 -38.05 21.56
C ASN A 543 -10.90 -38.89 21.13
N GLU A 544 -10.35 -39.71 22.03
CA GLU A 544 -9.33 -40.68 21.75
C GLU A 544 -9.87 -41.70 20.71
N HIS A 545 -9.35 -41.66 19.50
CA HIS A 545 -9.48 -42.76 18.55
C HIS A 545 -8.13 -43.46 18.51
N GLY A 546 -8.05 -44.62 19.20
CA GLY A 546 -6.94 -45.60 19.18
C GLY A 546 -5.59 -44.97 19.45
N ASP A 547 -4.66 -45.64 19.92
CA ASP A 547 -3.20 -45.43 20.14
C ASP A 547 -2.48 -44.09 19.87
N SER A 548 -3.20 -42.99 19.72
CA SER A 548 -2.65 -41.66 19.47
C SER A 548 -2.65 -40.86 20.78
N PRO A 549 -1.57 -40.86 21.55
CA PRO A 549 -1.46 -40.08 22.75
C PRO A 549 -1.26 -38.61 22.39
N LYS A 550 -1.94 -37.72 23.07
CA LYS A 550 -1.78 -36.25 23.15
C LYS A 550 -2.46 -35.46 22.05
N ARG A 551 -3.69 -35.11 22.31
CA ARG A 551 -4.45 -34.03 21.67
C ARG A 551 -4.85 -33.04 22.74
N ASP A 552 -3.92 -32.18 23.17
CA ASP A 552 -4.14 -31.26 24.28
C ASP A 552 -4.85 -29.99 23.78
N THR A 553 -5.99 -29.70 24.33
CA THR A 553 -6.73 -28.44 24.10
C THR A 553 -6.84 -27.71 25.43
N THR A 554 -6.44 -26.44 25.46
CA THR A 554 -6.64 -25.57 26.61
C THR A 554 -7.78 -24.60 26.37
N LEU A 555 -8.77 -24.60 27.23
CA LEU A 555 -9.80 -23.56 27.34
C LEU A 555 -9.32 -22.59 28.41
N PHE A 556 -9.07 -21.35 28.04
CA PHE A 556 -8.61 -20.32 28.97
C PHE A 556 -9.68 -19.24 29.12
N PHE A 557 -10.07 -18.96 30.35
CA PHE A 557 -11.08 -17.95 30.70
C PHE A 557 -10.43 -16.85 31.56
N ASP A 558 -10.31 -15.65 31.01
CA ASP A 558 -9.89 -14.46 31.74
C ASP A 558 -11.13 -13.70 32.20
N VAL A 559 -11.52 -13.91 33.43
CA VAL A 559 -12.77 -13.41 34.02
C VAL A 559 -12.56 -12.00 34.54
N PRO A 560 -13.28 -10.99 34.02
CA PRO A 560 -13.20 -9.61 34.52
C PRO A 560 -13.75 -9.46 35.93
N GLU A 561 -13.50 -8.32 36.56
CA GLU A 561 -13.92 -7.98 37.92
C GLU A 561 -15.43 -8.19 38.16
N ASP A 562 -16.25 -7.76 37.20
CA ASP A 562 -17.72 -7.86 37.30
C ASP A 562 -18.26 -9.24 36.90
N GLY A 563 -17.39 -10.16 36.44
CA GLY A 563 -17.82 -11.42 35.84
C GLY A 563 -18.47 -11.24 34.46
N TRP A 564 -19.11 -12.30 33.98
CA TRP A 564 -19.85 -12.26 32.73
C TRP A 564 -21.36 -12.37 32.96
N THR A 565 -22.13 -11.57 32.23
CA THR A 565 -23.60 -11.60 32.29
C THR A 565 -24.22 -12.68 31.42
N GLN A 566 -23.48 -13.15 30.43
CA GLN A 566 -23.84 -14.22 29.50
C GLN A 566 -22.75 -15.30 29.50
N PRO A 567 -23.06 -16.55 29.11
CA PRO A 567 -22.01 -17.58 28.95
C PRO A 567 -21.04 -17.23 27.87
N ALA A 568 -19.75 -17.56 28.06
CA ALA A 568 -18.73 -17.39 27.05
C ALA A 568 -18.94 -18.36 25.86
N VAL A 569 -19.48 -19.56 26.11
CA VAL A 569 -19.85 -20.53 25.08
C VAL A 569 -21.33 -20.86 25.19
N GLU A 570 -22.07 -20.71 24.08
CA GLU A 570 -23.50 -21.00 24.04
C GLU A 570 -23.86 -21.86 22.81
N ALA A 571 -24.49 -23.00 23.04
CA ALA A 571 -25.16 -23.81 22.03
C ALA A 571 -26.68 -23.53 22.09
N SER A 572 -27.09 -22.46 21.37
CA SER A 572 -28.46 -21.89 21.45
C SER A 572 -29.47 -22.58 20.53
N GLY A 573 -29.02 -23.36 19.55
CA GLY A 573 -29.94 -24.13 18.70
C GLY A 573 -30.73 -25.14 19.48
N SER A 574 -32.00 -25.44 19.08
CA SER A 574 -32.81 -26.47 19.70
C SER A 574 -32.04 -27.80 19.76
N ASP A 575 -32.03 -28.45 20.93
CA ASP A 575 -31.25 -29.67 21.22
C ASP A 575 -29.71 -29.52 21.02
N GLY A 576 -29.18 -28.29 21.02
CA GLY A 576 -27.75 -28.02 20.94
C GLY A 576 -26.99 -28.59 22.15
N GLU A 577 -25.84 -29.20 21.89
CA GLU A 577 -25.02 -29.87 22.90
C GLU A 577 -23.58 -29.32 22.89
N ILE A 578 -22.98 -29.12 24.06
CA ILE A 578 -21.55 -28.85 24.21
C ILE A 578 -20.91 -30.13 24.74
N VAL A 579 -19.90 -30.67 24.06
CA VAL A 579 -19.16 -31.85 24.47
C VAL A 579 -17.71 -31.47 24.75
N ILE A 580 -17.27 -31.68 25.96
CA ILE A 580 -15.89 -31.43 26.41
C ILE A 580 -15.21 -32.77 26.56
N ALA A 581 -14.28 -33.08 25.65
CA ALA A 581 -13.56 -34.34 25.69
C ALA A 581 -12.52 -34.37 26.82
N LYS A 582 -12.17 -35.56 27.26
CA LYS A 582 -11.18 -35.84 28.32
C LYS A 582 -9.82 -35.18 28.13
N THR A 583 -9.41 -34.97 26.88
CA THR A 583 -8.14 -34.30 26.52
C THR A 583 -8.17 -32.77 26.67
N THR A 584 -9.27 -32.22 27.15
CA THR A 584 -9.43 -30.78 27.35
C THR A 584 -9.00 -30.37 28.75
N ARG A 585 -8.22 -29.31 28.85
CA ARG A 585 -7.80 -28.66 30.09
C ARG A 585 -8.47 -27.30 30.21
N LEU A 586 -9.03 -26.99 31.36
CA LEU A 586 -9.62 -25.69 31.64
C LEU A 586 -8.71 -24.89 32.58
N GLU A 587 -8.33 -23.71 32.15
CA GLU A 587 -7.55 -22.74 32.92
C GLU A 587 -8.36 -21.46 33.08
N ALA A 588 -8.21 -20.76 34.21
CA ALA A 588 -8.88 -19.48 34.42
C ALA A 588 -7.97 -18.47 35.13
N ASP A 589 -7.96 -17.22 34.69
CA ASP A 589 -7.52 -16.09 35.51
C ASP A 589 -8.76 -15.44 36.12
N VAL A 590 -8.85 -15.48 37.42
CA VAL A 590 -10.00 -14.99 38.22
C VAL A 590 -9.56 -14.00 39.30
N LYS A 591 -8.35 -13.49 39.22
CA LYS A 591 -7.76 -12.64 40.28
C LYS A 591 -8.62 -11.39 40.53
N ALA A 592 -8.98 -10.67 39.46
CA ALA A 592 -9.81 -9.47 39.56
C ALA A 592 -11.20 -9.80 40.10
N PHE A 593 -11.86 -10.84 39.59
CA PHE A 593 -13.17 -11.30 40.03
C PHE A 593 -13.18 -11.78 41.50
N SER A 594 -12.16 -12.55 41.90
CA SER A 594 -12.00 -13.03 43.26
C SER A 594 -11.77 -11.87 44.23
N ALA A 595 -11.00 -10.86 43.87
CA ALA A 595 -10.75 -9.66 44.69
C ALA A 595 -12.03 -8.80 44.86
N ALA A 596 -12.91 -8.76 43.87
CA ALA A 596 -14.18 -8.05 43.87
C ALA A 596 -15.31 -8.76 44.67
N GLY A 597 -15.04 -9.94 45.19
CA GLY A 597 -16.01 -10.70 46.00
C GLY A 597 -16.27 -12.12 45.53
N GLY A 598 -15.73 -12.50 44.41
CA GLY A 598 -15.89 -13.83 43.83
C GLY A 598 -17.34 -14.19 43.50
N GLY A 599 -17.67 -15.46 43.52
CA GLY A 599 -19.01 -15.95 43.25
C GLY A 599 -19.09 -17.01 42.17
N GLY A 600 -20.11 -16.92 41.30
CA GLY A 600 -20.30 -17.86 40.21
C GLY A 600 -20.31 -17.19 38.86
N VAL A 601 -19.52 -17.69 37.91
CA VAL A 601 -19.50 -17.25 36.50
C VAL A 601 -19.98 -18.40 35.64
N MET A 602 -20.97 -18.14 34.77
CA MET A 602 -21.42 -19.11 33.79
C MET A 602 -20.44 -19.15 32.61
N LEU A 603 -19.73 -20.25 32.48
CA LEU A 603 -18.80 -20.44 31.37
C LEU A 603 -19.52 -20.90 30.10
N MET A 604 -20.42 -21.85 30.22
CA MET A 604 -21.09 -22.50 29.08
C MET A 604 -22.55 -22.76 29.32
N ARG A 605 -23.37 -22.68 28.27
CA ARG A 605 -24.79 -23.05 28.28
C ARG A 605 -25.14 -23.79 26.97
N ALA A 606 -25.91 -24.87 27.11
CA ALA A 606 -26.43 -25.63 25.99
C ALA A 606 -27.92 -25.86 26.11
N ALA A 607 -28.65 -25.89 25.01
CA ALA A 607 -30.08 -26.14 25.01
C ALA A 607 -30.43 -27.55 25.53
N LYS A 608 -29.60 -28.54 25.25
CA LYS A 608 -29.79 -29.91 25.71
C LYS A 608 -28.91 -30.24 26.92
N ARG A 609 -27.59 -30.22 26.75
CA ARG A 609 -26.65 -30.50 27.85
C ARG A 609 -25.22 -30.03 27.53
N VAL A 610 -24.46 -29.79 28.58
CA VAL A 610 -22.98 -29.71 28.58
C VAL A 610 -22.49 -31.07 29.06
N ALA A 611 -21.92 -31.88 28.15
CA ALA A 611 -21.39 -33.20 28.46
C ALA A 611 -19.89 -33.05 28.79
N VAL A 612 -19.53 -33.49 30.00
CA VAL A 612 -18.13 -33.50 30.49
C VAL A 612 -17.85 -34.92 30.99
N ASP A 613 -16.78 -35.52 30.57
CA ASP A 613 -16.41 -36.88 30.96
C ASP A 613 -15.97 -36.93 32.43
N ASP A 614 -15.13 -35.98 32.86
CA ASP A 614 -14.67 -35.84 34.24
C ASP A 614 -14.52 -34.37 34.63
N LEU A 615 -15.33 -33.93 35.60
CA LEU A 615 -15.38 -32.53 36.02
C LEU A 615 -14.13 -32.13 36.84
N ASP A 616 -13.64 -33.05 37.66
CA ASP A 616 -12.51 -32.81 38.55
C ASP A 616 -11.18 -32.76 37.71
N GLU A 617 -11.04 -33.67 36.73
CA GLU A 617 -9.92 -33.67 35.82
C GLU A 617 -9.91 -32.40 34.96
N LEU A 618 -11.05 -31.98 34.42
CA LEU A 618 -11.21 -30.74 33.64
C LEU A 618 -10.80 -29.51 34.48
N GLY A 619 -11.18 -29.48 35.73
CA GLY A 619 -10.92 -28.38 36.67
C GLY A 619 -9.56 -28.45 37.39
N ALA A 620 -8.74 -29.45 37.14
CA ALA A 620 -7.48 -29.68 37.91
C ALA A 620 -6.47 -28.51 37.81
N ALA A 621 -6.55 -27.67 36.79
CA ALA A 621 -5.65 -26.52 36.58
C ALA A 621 -6.25 -25.18 37.05
N LEU A 622 -7.40 -25.20 37.70
CA LEU A 622 -8.03 -23.99 38.22
C LEU A 622 -7.27 -23.42 39.44
N PRO A 623 -7.40 -22.10 39.68
CA PRO A 623 -6.88 -21.47 40.89
C PRO A 623 -7.38 -22.12 42.15
N SER A 624 -6.56 -22.15 43.22
CA SER A 624 -6.88 -22.78 44.50
C SER A 624 -8.22 -22.31 45.05
N GLY A 625 -9.07 -23.25 45.47
CA GLY A 625 -10.41 -23.00 45.98
C GLY A 625 -11.50 -22.77 44.95
N SER A 626 -11.13 -22.66 43.68
CA SER A 626 -12.08 -22.60 42.56
C SER A 626 -12.48 -24.01 42.13
N PHE A 627 -13.72 -24.19 41.67
CA PHE A 627 -14.23 -25.48 41.19
C PHE A 627 -15.31 -25.32 40.12
N LEU A 628 -15.52 -26.35 39.31
CA LEU A 628 -16.58 -26.42 38.31
C LEU A 628 -17.86 -27.01 38.87
N GLN A 629 -18.98 -26.52 38.39
CA GLN A 629 -20.32 -27.00 38.81
C GLN A 629 -21.27 -27.08 37.62
N LEU A 630 -21.86 -28.26 37.36
CA LEU A 630 -22.99 -28.40 36.46
C LEU A 630 -24.29 -27.98 37.14
N ARG A 631 -25.11 -27.19 36.45
CA ARG A 631 -26.42 -26.71 36.89
C ARG A 631 -27.50 -26.89 35.84
N ASP A 632 -28.72 -26.59 36.16
CA ASP A 632 -29.88 -26.69 35.29
C ASP A 632 -29.95 -28.05 34.57
N SER A 633 -29.94 -29.12 35.36
CA SER A 633 -29.95 -30.51 34.84
C SER A 633 -28.81 -30.82 33.86
N GLY A 634 -27.64 -30.20 34.03
CA GLY A 634 -26.47 -30.38 33.22
C GLY A 634 -26.43 -29.51 31.94
N ARG A 635 -27.31 -28.51 31.85
CA ARG A 635 -27.30 -27.58 30.71
C ARG A 635 -26.33 -26.42 30.86
N GLU A 636 -25.85 -26.13 32.07
CA GLU A 636 -24.97 -25.02 32.37
C GLU A 636 -23.72 -25.51 33.11
N LEU A 637 -22.54 -25.02 32.67
CA LEU A 637 -21.26 -25.18 33.35
C LEU A 637 -20.86 -23.86 33.99
N TRP A 638 -20.72 -23.89 35.31
CA TRP A 638 -20.36 -22.75 36.14
C TRP A 638 -18.95 -22.91 36.72
N LEU A 639 -18.17 -21.81 36.73
CA LEU A 639 -16.98 -21.66 37.55
C LEU A 639 -17.35 -20.98 38.89
N ARG A 640 -17.01 -21.62 39.99
CA ARG A 640 -17.14 -21.09 41.34
C ARG A 640 -15.82 -20.59 41.81
N VAL A 641 -15.74 -19.31 42.21
CA VAL A 641 -14.54 -18.63 42.64
C VAL A 641 -14.72 -18.16 44.08
N PRO A 642 -13.79 -18.49 44.99
CA PRO A 642 -13.88 -18.04 46.38
C PRO A 642 -13.70 -16.53 46.48
N ASN A 643 -14.29 -15.93 47.46
CA ASN A 643 -14.04 -14.53 47.82
C ASN A 643 -12.69 -14.45 48.58
N THR A 644 -11.70 -13.81 48.00
CA THR A 644 -10.39 -13.58 48.62
C THR A 644 -10.27 -12.21 49.30
N GLY A 645 -11.23 -11.30 49.04
CA GLY A 645 -11.30 -9.96 49.66
C GLY A 645 -12.00 -9.92 51.05
N GLY A 646 -12.60 -11.02 51.50
CA GLY A 646 -13.32 -11.10 52.77
C GLY A 646 -12.49 -11.61 53.94
N THR A 647 -12.43 -10.87 55.02
CA THR A 647 -11.94 -11.38 56.29
C THR A 647 -12.85 -12.52 56.78
N LEU A 648 -12.33 -13.74 56.89
CA LEU A 648 -13.03 -14.87 57.44
C LEU A 648 -13.31 -14.55 58.91
N LEU A 649 -14.51 -14.06 59.25
CA LEU A 649 -14.92 -13.91 60.62
C LEU A 649 -15.27 -15.31 61.15
N LEU A 650 -14.30 -16.00 61.77
CA LEU A 650 -14.52 -17.21 62.52
C LEU A 650 -15.29 -16.83 63.79
N VAL A 651 -16.62 -16.86 63.76
CA VAL A 651 -17.44 -16.83 64.99
C VAL A 651 -17.31 -18.22 65.63
N ARG A 652 -16.59 -18.29 66.73
CA ARG A 652 -16.54 -19.47 67.63
C ARG A 652 -17.82 -19.62 68.41
#